data_0b014aff890b4235548e156953822a8a
#
_entry.id   0b014aff890b4235548e156953822a8a
#
_cell.length_a   1.000
_cell.length_b   1.000
_cell.length_c   1.000
_cell.angle_alpha   90.00
_cell.angle_beta   90.00
_cell.angle_gamma   90.00
#
_symmetry.space_group_name_H-M   'P 1'
#
loop_
_entity.id
_entity.type
_entity.pdbx_description
1 polymer ?
#
loop_
_entity_poly.entity_id
_entity_poly.type
_entity_poly.pdbx_seq_one_letter_code
_entity_poly.pdbx_strand_id
1 'polypeptide(L)'
;MGLEDRILLYALIWDETTAFTALLRRLLQALEALGHSDTAFAPLGALIPREGSIIDVAILANLESESGGSDETLDIVSAGGRHASLPRAVVTALTAELSIVMDKQPAPYFEHTDLLDFPGYRSRYKFDDVRRELEKPGLLREMFLRGKVAYLFQRYCAERELTSMLLCIGPSNQEVQDLPGVINDWICSTHGERPEERAGRQVSLFFVLTKFDMEFEQKKGAPSVEIRWDNRLHASLLDFFGKQHDWPHEWDGVHAFNNMFLLRNPNFRFDAILEYDEAGREKGIRPQMQAYVNELENAFLHSRLVAAHFWNSRLAWDAAMKLNDGGISHIRESLSPLCNPEIKRAQLLQGIATTRDALHQRLRTFYQTDDREEMRRQKQQFVNTLFARLGQLEKSQQRLGLLLRSFTVSDADICDLHPEAFRRFLALREEGQPEAAPAAPTDDFLDNPFESAETPAAPAESTAPPGPGQDEAAFFASYIESSWMGRLHELADDPALQKYFMLPGQDFSGLVGELATGVARMGLSRHMAALFRKAAAYANTRKESIVRQQASIAAHCLNSYVNWLGFDPLTRTESERSIVVQTREGSVNVPLFQPLPPVQGWPQLAESRSGYTALWFRDWLYALRQLVMDNVNFDGDQSINVEENAALGGILRQLADSGRGEA
;
A
#
# COMPACT_ATOMS: atom_id res chain seq x y z
N MET A 1 -12.58 -8.95 27.06
CA MET A 1 -13.63 -9.12 26.03
C MET A 1 -13.99 -10.60 26.01
N GLY A 2 -15.25 -10.93 26.27
CA GLY A 2 -15.77 -12.30 26.27
C GLY A 2 -15.82 -12.90 24.85
N LEU A 3 -16.10 -14.21 24.77
CA LEU A 3 -16.21 -14.92 23.49
C LEU A 3 -17.27 -14.28 22.59
N GLU A 4 -18.47 -14.06 23.13
CA GLU A 4 -19.59 -13.49 22.37
C GLU A 4 -19.32 -12.04 21.92
N ASP A 5 -18.65 -11.23 22.74
CA ASP A 5 -18.28 -9.86 22.37
C ASP A 5 -17.32 -9.84 21.19
N ARG A 6 -16.34 -10.80 21.15
CA ARG A 6 -15.42 -10.96 20.02
C ARG A 6 -16.17 -11.35 18.75
N ILE A 7 -17.11 -12.31 18.86
CA ILE A 7 -17.91 -12.76 17.73
C ILE A 7 -18.74 -11.61 17.16
N LEU A 8 -19.38 -10.81 18.00
CA LEU A 8 -20.16 -9.64 17.58
C LEU A 8 -19.26 -8.59 16.90
N LEU A 9 -18.10 -8.31 17.46
CA LEU A 9 -17.15 -7.36 16.88
C LEU A 9 -16.70 -7.79 15.48
N TYR A 10 -16.28 -9.05 15.33
CA TYR A 10 -15.85 -9.55 14.04
C TYR A 10 -16.98 -9.72 13.03
N ALA A 11 -18.21 -10.00 13.48
CA ALA A 11 -19.37 -10.14 12.60
C ALA A 11 -19.62 -8.88 11.77
N LEU A 12 -19.27 -7.71 12.28
CA LEU A 12 -19.37 -6.43 11.56
C LEU A 12 -18.53 -6.39 10.27
N ILE A 13 -17.40 -7.12 10.21
CA ILE A 13 -16.49 -7.14 9.05
C ILE A 13 -17.17 -7.77 7.81
N TRP A 14 -18.08 -8.72 8.01
CA TRP A 14 -18.81 -9.41 6.95
C TRP A 14 -20.31 -9.20 7.01
N ASP A 15 -20.74 -8.03 7.51
CA ASP A 15 -22.13 -7.62 7.54
C ASP A 15 -23.03 -8.69 8.19
N GLU A 16 -22.60 -9.22 9.35
CA GLU A 16 -23.30 -10.24 10.16
C GLU A 16 -23.70 -11.51 9.40
N THR A 17 -23.02 -11.84 8.30
CA THR A 17 -23.28 -13.04 7.51
C THR A 17 -23.18 -14.29 8.40
N THR A 18 -24.30 -14.99 8.54
CA THR A 18 -24.47 -16.10 9.51
C THR A 18 -23.47 -17.24 9.34
N ALA A 19 -23.16 -17.59 8.09
CA ALA A 19 -22.22 -18.68 7.80
C ALA A 19 -20.80 -18.38 8.33
N PHE A 20 -20.28 -17.16 8.13
CA PHE A 20 -18.98 -16.76 8.65
C PHE A 20 -18.99 -16.63 10.18
N THR A 21 -20.08 -16.09 10.74
CA THR A 21 -20.22 -15.94 12.18
C THR A 21 -20.31 -17.29 12.90
N ALA A 22 -21.02 -18.28 12.33
CA ALA A 22 -21.08 -19.64 12.86
C ALA A 22 -19.71 -20.33 12.79
N LEU A 23 -19.00 -20.21 11.68
CA LEU A 23 -17.65 -20.74 11.54
C LEU A 23 -16.69 -20.10 12.55
N LEU A 24 -16.69 -18.78 12.68
CA LEU A 24 -15.86 -18.08 13.67
C LEU A 24 -16.15 -18.57 15.10
N ARG A 25 -17.43 -18.68 15.47
CA ARG A 25 -17.83 -19.19 16.81
C ARG A 25 -17.22 -20.57 17.07
N ARG A 26 -17.35 -21.48 16.11
CA ARG A 26 -16.82 -22.85 16.21
C ARG A 26 -15.30 -22.86 16.40
N LEU A 27 -14.58 -22.04 15.65
CA LEU A 27 -13.12 -21.95 15.76
C LEU A 27 -12.69 -21.30 17.08
N LEU A 28 -13.35 -20.24 17.52
CA LEU A 28 -13.02 -19.57 18.79
C LEU A 28 -13.33 -20.44 20.00
N GLN A 29 -14.41 -21.23 19.99
CA GLN A 29 -14.71 -22.21 21.05
C GLN A 29 -13.61 -23.26 21.15
N ALA A 30 -13.11 -23.75 20.03
CA ALA A 30 -12.01 -24.70 20.02
C ALA A 30 -10.69 -24.11 20.55
N LEU A 31 -10.38 -22.86 20.18
CA LEU A 31 -9.24 -22.13 20.72
C LEU A 31 -9.37 -21.89 22.22
N GLU A 32 -10.55 -21.55 22.71
CA GLU A 32 -10.81 -21.38 24.15
C GLU A 32 -10.61 -22.69 24.91
N ALA A 33 -11.08 -23.82 24.37
CA ALA A 33 -10.85 -25.15 24.95
C ALA A 33 -9.35 -25.47 25.06
N LEU A 34 -8.53 -25.04 24.10
CA LEU A 34 -7.06 -25.19 24.10
C LEU A 34 -6.35 -24.06 24.89
N GLY A 35 -7.11 -23.12 25.47
CA GLY A 35 -6.56 -21.99 26.24
C GLY A 35 -5.85 -20.95 25.41
N HIS A 36 -6.22 -20.79 24.14
CA HIS A 36 -5.58 -19.87 23.19
C HIS A 36 -4.07 -20.10 23.05
N SER A 37 -3.62 -21.38 23.16
CA SER A 37 -2.21 -21.72 23.00
C SER A 37 -1.77 -21.63 21.55
N ASP A 38 -0.62 -21.06 21.29
CA ASP A 38 -0.04 -20.95 19.94
C ASP A 38 0.47 -22.31 19.44
N THR A 39 0.78 -23.23 20.36
CA THR A 39 1.31 -24.55 20.03
C THR A 39 0.47 -25.66 20.66
N ALA A 40 0.19 -26.70 19.89
CA ALA A 40 -0.53 -27.87 20.35
C ALA A 40 0.05 -29.15 19.74
N PHE A 41 -0.14 -30.27 20.41
CA PHE A 41 0.34 -31.60 20.01
C PHE A 41 -0.87 -32.44 19.60
N ALA A 42 -0.74 -33.12 18.47
CA ALA A 42 -1.72 -34.05 17.94
C ALA A 42 -1.18 -35.48 17.83
N PRO A 43 -2.02 -36.50 17.77
CA PRO A 43 -1.59 -37.87 17.54
C PRO A 43 -0.79 -38.01 16.24
N LEU A 44 0.30 -38.76 16.24
CA LEU A 44 1.19 -38.95 15.08
C LEU A 44 0.43 -39.37 13.81
N GLY A 45 -0.59 -40.22 13.97
CA GLY A 45 -1.44 -40.63 12.84
C GLY A 45 -2.19 -39.51 12.13
N ALA A 46 -2.48 -38.40 12.82
CA ALA A 46 -3.10 -37.24 12.25
C ALA A 46 -2.10 -36.31 11.53
N LEU A 47 -0.82 -36.38 11.90
CA LEU A 47 0.25 -35.53 11.39
C LEU A 47 0.92 -36.06 10.13
N ILE A 48 0.91 -37.41 9.93
CA ILE A 48 1.58 -38.04 8.78
C ILE A 48 0.89 -37.57 7.49
N PRO A 49 1.62 -36.99 6.51
CA PRO A 49 1.07 -36.58 5.24
C PRO A 49 0.45 -37.75 4.45
N ARG A 50 -0.85 -37.85 4.49
CA ARG A 50 -1.64 -38.84 3.77
C ARG A 50 -3.11 -38.37 3.69
N GLU A 51 -3.91 -39.07 2.92
CA GLU A 51 -5.36 -38.92 2.92
C GLU A 51 -5.90 -39.06 4.34
N GLY A 52 -6.75 -38.09 4.75
CA GLY A 52 -7.30 -38.05 6.09
C GLY A 52 -6.41 -37.44 7.18
N SER A 53 -5.21 -36.92 6.89
CA SER A 53 -4.41 -36.15 7.84
C SER A 53 -4.91 -34.71 8.00
N ILE A 54 -4.44 -34.00 9.04
CA ILE A 54 -4.83 -32.59 9.27
C ILE A 54 -4.32 -31.62 8.19
N ILE A 55 -3.44 -32.04 7.30
CA ILE A 55 -2.98 -31.27 6.14
C ILE A 55 -3.79 -31.59 4.87
N ASP A 56 -4.66 -32.58 4.90
CA ASP A 56 -5.57 -32.88 3.80
C ASP A 56 -6.72 -31.85 3.76
N VAL A 57 -6.66 -30.95 2.77
CA VAL A 57 -7.69 -29.90 2.61
C VAL A 57 -9.08 -30.43 2.32
N ALA A 58 -9.23 -31.72 1.89
CA ALA A 58 -10.54 -32.31 1.67
C ALA A 58 -11.34 -32.42 2.96
N ILE A 59 -10.69 -32.58 4.11
CA ILE A 59 -11.31 -32.64 5.44
C ILE A 59 -12.10 -31.38 5.78
N LEU A 60 -11.68 -30.23 5.26
CA LEU A 60 -12.40 -28.96 5.48
C LEU A 60 -13.85 -29.00 4.96
N ALA A 61 -14.23 -29.97 4.13
CA ALA A 61 -15.64 -30.18 3.75
C ALA A 61 -16.57 -30.38 4.95
N ASN A 62 -16.03 -30.96 6.03
CA ASN A 62 -16.80 -31.22 7.25
C ASN A 62 -16.99 -29.96 8.13
N LEU A 63 -16.40 -28.81 7.78
CA LEU A 63 -16.66 -27.54 8.45
C LEU A 63 -18.08 -27.01 8.21
N GLU A 64 -18.73 -27.40 7.12
CA GLU A 64 -20.08 -26.95 6.77
C GLU A 64 -21.17 -27.81 7.42
N SER A 65 -20.83 -29.00 7.96
CA SER A 65 -21.79 -29.91 8.58
C SER A 65 -22.11 -29.46 9.99
N GLU A 66 -23.35 -29.01 10.22
CA GLU A 66 -23.85 -28.65 11.57
C GLU A 66 -23.99 -29.87 12.50
N SER A 67 -24.23 -31.04 11.96
CA SER A 67 -24.31 -32.30 12.69
C SER A 67 -22.98 -33.04 12.57
N GLY A 68 -22.24 -33.15 13.68
CA GLY A 68 -20.95 -33.87 13.79
C GLY A 68 -20.99 -35.36 13.48
N GLY A 69 -21.74 -35.75 12.46
CA GLY A 69 -22.14 -37.15 12.20
C GLY A 69 -21.06 -38.03 11.53
N SER A 70 -19.95 -37.50 11.03
CA SER A 70 -18.91 -38.32 10.43
C SER A 70 -17.48 -37.80 10.61
N ASP A 71 -17.28 -36.68 11.32
CA ASP A 71 -15.94 -36.16 11.53
C ASP A 71 -15.29 -36.82 12.74
N GLU A 72 -14.18 -37.51 12.50
CA GLU A 72 -13.41 -38.16 13.57
C GLU A 72 -12.84 -37.07 14.50
N THR A 73 -13.02 -37.23 15.80
CA THR A 73 -12.42 -36.33 16.79
C THR A 73 -10.96 -36.71 17.05
N LEU A 74 -10.15 -35.68 17.26
CA LEU A 74 -8.74 -35.83 17.64
C LEU A 74 -8.55 -35.29 19.06
N ASP A 75 -7.79 -36.05 19.86
CA ASP A 75 -7.38 -35.58 21.18
C ASP A 75 -6.12 -34.71 21.03
N ILE A 76 -6.31 -33.42 21.26
CA ILE A 76 -5.29 -32.38 21.12
C ILE A 76 -4.88 -31.92 22.52
N VAL A 77 -3.56 -31.73 22.69
CA VAL A 77 -2.98 -31.25 23.94
C VAL A 77 -2.25 -29.95 23.65
N SER A 78 -2.67 -28.84 24.25
CA SER A 78 -1.94 -27.58 24.13
C SER A 78 -0.59 -27.63 24.84
N ALA A 79 0.35 -26.76 24.44
CA ALA A 79 1.64 -26.62 25.13
C ALA A 79 1.46 -26.25 26.62
N GLY A 80 0.35 -25.60 26.99
CA GLY A 80 -0.04 -25.32 28.36
C GLY A 80 -0.67 -26.49 29.11
N GLY A 81 -0.74 -27.70 28.50
CA GLY A 81 -1.25 -28.92 29.13
C GLY A 81 -2.78 -29.03 29.15
N ARG A 82 -3.53 -28.21 28.43
CA ARG A 82 -4.97 -28.39 28.28
C ARG A 82 -5.28 -29.45 27.24
N HIS A 83 -6.22 -30.32 27.58
CA HIS A 83 -6.69 -31.39 26.70
C HIS A 83 -8.07 -31.03 26.13
N ALA A 84 -8.23 -31.20 24.82
CA ALA A 84 -9.50 -31.03 24.15
C ALA A 84 -9.67 -32.11 23.06
N SER A 85 -10.84 -32.72 22.99
CA SER A 85 -11.23 -33.61 21.88
C SER A 85 -11.96 -32.76 20.85
N LEU A 86 -11.34 -32.53 19.70
CA LEU A 86 -11.82 -31.61 18.69
C LEU A 86 -12.09 -32.32 17.36
N PRO A 87 -13.14 -31.90 16.60
CA PRO A 87 -13.36 -32.42 15.25
C PRO A 87 -12.13 -32.18 14.37
N ARG A 88 -11.76 -33.16 13.56
CA ARG A 88 -10.59 -33.11 12.69
C ARG A 88 -10.60 -31.90 11.75
N ALA A 89 -11.77 -31.57 11.18
CA ALA A 89 -11.93 -30.40 10.32
C ALA A 89 -11.63 -29.07 11.05
N VAL A 90 -12.00 -28.96 12.32
CA VAL A 90 -11.70 -27.79 13.15
C VAL A 90 -10.21 -27.70 13.42
N VAL A 91 -9.55 -28.82 13.75
CA VAL A 91 -8.09 -28.87 13.93
C VAL A 91 -7.39 -28.46 12.64
N THR A 92 -7.81 -29.00 11.49
CA THR A 92 -7.30 -28.64 10.16
C THR A 92 -7.46 -27.14 9.86
N ALA A 93 -8.63 -26.57 10.23
CA ALA A 93 -8.88 -25.16 10.02
C ALA A 93 -8.00 -24.25 10.89
N LEU A 94 -7.77 -24.64 12.15
CA LEU A 94 -6.95 -23.90 13.11
C LEU A 94 -5.45 -24.02 12.86
N THR A 95 -4.99 -25.15 12.29
CA THR A 95 -3.57 -25.39 12.04
C THR A 95 -3.02 -24.39 11.02
N ALA A 96 -2.21 -23.45 11.47
CA ALA A 96 -1.52 -22.51 10.60
C ALA A 96 -0.27 -23.13 9.99
N GLU A 97 0.48 -23.87 10.81
CA GLU A 97 1.76 -24.49 10.46
C GLU A 97 1.86 -25.87 11.08
N LEU A 98 2.47 -26.79 10.36
CA LEU A 98 2.85 -28.11 10.86
C LEU A 98 4.37 -28.21 10.85
N SER A 99 4.98 -28.25 12.03
CA SER A 99 6.41 -28.43 12.19
C SER A 99 6.75 -29.92 12.31
N ILE A 100 7.65 -30.41 11.47
CA ILE A 100 8.15 -31.79 11.50
C ILE A 100 9.65 -31.75 11.79
N VAL A 101 10.06 -32.37 12.88
CA VAL A 101 11.46 -32.53 13.23
C VAL A 101 12.01 -33.76 12.55
N MET A 102 13.12 -33.63 11.82
CA MET A 102 13.79 -34.72 11.14
C MET A 102 14.95 -35.28 11.98
N ASP A 103 15.01 -36.59 12.11
CA ASP A 103 16.12 -37.30 12.83
C ASP A 103 17.48 -37.09 12.16
N LYS A 104 17.48 -36.94 10.83
CA LYS A 104 18.69 -36.75 10.05
C LYS A 104 18.54 -35.49 9.20
N GLN A 105 19.50 -34.63 9.35
CA GLN A 105 19.62 -33.43 8.53
C GLN A 105 19.90 -33.82 7.06
N PRO A 106 19.00 -33.50 6.11
CA PRO A 106 19.16 -33.90 4.70
C PRO A 106 20.32 -33.19 3.99
N ALA A 107 20.63 -31.94 4.40
CA ALA A 107 21.75 -31.18 3.90
C ALA A 107 22.22 -30.16 4.97
N PRO A 108 23.51 -29.75 4.95
CA PRO A 108 24.08 -28.87 5.99
C PRO A 108 23.34 -27.51 6.13
N TYR A 109 22.77 -26.99 5.07
CA TYR A 109 22.08 -25.70 5.13
C TYR A 109 20.75 -25.71 5.91
N PHE A 110 20.19 -26.90 6.19
CA PHE A 110 19.01 -27.02 7.07
C PHE A 110 19.31 -26.77 8.56
N GLU A 111 20.57 -26.54 8.91
CA GLU A 111 20.94 -26.11 10.27
C GLU A 111 20.35 -24.73 10.60
N HIS A 112 20.18 -23.88 9.57
CA HIS A 112 19.78 -22.50 9.73
C HIS A 112 18.60 -22.10 8.85
N THR A 113 17.94 -23.06 8.20
CA THR A 113 16.88 -22.75 7.21
C THR A 113 15.80 -23.82 7.27
N ASP A 114 14.57 -23.36 7.43
CA ASP A 114 13.37 -24.17 7.28
C ASP A 114 12.86 -24.09 5.85
N LEU A 115 12.30 -25.18 5.34
CA LEU A 115 11.63 -25.22 4.05
C LEU A 115 10.12 -25.21 4.28
N LEU A 116 9.48 -24.09 3.88
CA LEU A 116 8.04 -23.95 3.94
C LEU A 116 7.41 -24.38 2.61
N ASP A 117 6.46 -25.32 2.67
CA ASP A 117 5.59 -25.66 1.54
C ASP A 117 4.26 -24.92 1.68
N PHE A 118 4.05 -23.93 0.82
CA PHE A 118 2.77 -23.22 0.76
C PHE A 118 1.84 -23.93 -0.22
N PRO A 119 0.57 -24.18 0.19
CA PRO A 119 -0.47 -24.57 -0.75
C PRO A 119 -0.54 -23.55 -1.88
N GLY A 120 -0.73 -23.99 -3.13
CA GLY A 120 -0.74 -23.11 -4.30
C GLY A 120 -1.64 -21.91 -4.07
N TYR A 121 -1.09 -20.70 -4.26
CA TYR A 121 -1.83 -19.45 -4.14
C TYR A 121 -3.01 -19.48 -5.11
N ARG A 122 -4.22 -19.15 -4.62
CA ARG A 122 -5.43 -19.14 -5.43
C ARG A 122 -5.99 -17.73 -5.46
N SER A 123 -6.47 -17.29 -6.64
CA SER A 123 -7.11 -15.98 -6.80
C SER A 123 -8.30 -15.84 -5.85
N ARG A 124 -8.50 -14.62 -5.35
CA ARG A 124 -9.69 -14.29 -4.56
C ARG A 124 -10.92 -14.33 -5.44
N TYR A 125 -12.03 -14.80 -4.89
CA TYR A 125 -13.32 -14.68 -5.56
C TYR A 125 -13.79 -13.21 -5.53
N LYS A 126 -14.36 -12.77 -6.65
CA LYS A 126 -15.12 -11.52 -6.71
C LYS A 126 -16.59 -11.90 -6.85
N PHE A 127 -17.41 -11.49 -5.91
CA PHE A 127 -18.84 -11.75 -5.89
C PHE A 127 -19.58 -10.42 -5.86
N ASP A 128 -20.67 -10.36 -6.59
CA ASP A 128 -21.61 -9.24 -6.51
C ASP A 128 -22.50 -9.35 -5.26
N ASP A 129 -22.83 -10.58 -4.85
CA ASP A 129 -23.62 -10.88 -3.66
C ASP A 129 -23.07 -12.13 -2.94
N VAL A 130 -22.29 -11.90 -1.89
CA VAL A 130 -21.65 -12.96 -1.11
C VAL A 130 -22.68 -13.84 -0.39
N ARG A 131 -23.79 -13.26 0.10
CA ARG A 131 -24.83 -14.03 0.86
C ARG A 131 -25.49 -15.07 -0.02
N ARG A 132 -25.88 -14.68 -1.24
CA ARG A 132 -26.49 -15.57 -2.21
C ARG A 132 -25.53 -16.66 -2.70
N GLU A 133 -24.28 -16.30 -2.87
CA GLU A 133 -23.26 -17.27 -3.31
C GLU A 133 -22.95 -18.31 -2.22
N LEU A 134 -22.97 -17.93 -0.93
CA LEU A 134 -22.77 -18.85 0.19
C LEU A 134 -23.85 -19.93 0.34
N GLU A 135 -24.98 -19.81 -0.36
CA GLU A 135 -25.97 -20.89 -0.44
C GLU A 135 -25.47 -22.10 -1.25
N LYS A 136 -24.40 -21.91 -2.04
CA LYS A 136 -23.79 -23.00 -2.81
C LYS A 136 -22.94 -23.89 -1.90
N PRO A 137 -23.17 -25.22 -1.91
CA PRO A 137 -22.39 -26.15 -1.08
C PRO A 137 -20.88 -26.05 -1.39
N GLY A 138 -20.07 -26.05 -0.36
CA GLY A 138 -18.60 -26.06 -0.46
C GLY A 138 -17.98 -24.67 -0.67
N LEU A 139 -18.75 -23.61 -0.89
CA LEU A 139 -18.18 -22.29 -1.15
C LEU A 139 -17.56 -21.66 0.10
N LEU A 140 -18.20 -21.81 1.27
CA LEU A 140 -17.65 -21.33 2.55
C LEU A 140 -16.27 -21.93 2.81
N ARG A 141 -16.13 -23.25 2.62
CA ARG A 141 -14.84 -23.96 2.74
C ARG A 141 -13.80 -23.38 1.80
N GLU A 142 -14.17 -23.16 0.54
CA GLU A 142 -13.23 -22.67 -0.46
C GLU A 142 -12.81 -21.22 -0.18
N MET A 143 -13.72 -20.36 0.24
CA MET A 143 -13.41 -19.00 0.67
C MET A 143 -12.52 -18.99 1.90
N PHE A 144 -12.81 -19.82 2.89
CA PHE A 144 -11.98 -19.97 4.08
C PHE A 144 -10.55 -20.42 3.72
N LEU A 145 -10.41 -21.47 2.90
CA LEU A 145 -9.10 -21.97 2.47
C LEU A 145 -8.28 -20.90 1.74
N ARG A 146 -8.91 -20.20 0.78
CA ARG A 146 -8.26 -19.12 0.03
C ARG A 146 -7.84 -17.96 0.94
N GLY A 147 -8.72 -17.55 1.83
CA GLY A 147 -8.43 -16.50 2.81
C GLY A 147 -7.29 -16.89 3.75
N LYS A 148 -7.29 -18.13 4.25
CA LYS A 148 -6.24 -18.65 5.12
C LYS A 148 -4.87 -18.68 4.44
N VAL A 149 -4.79 -19.20 3.21
CA VAL A 149 -3.53 -19.26 2.44
C VAL A 149 -3.02 -17.86 2.15
N ALA A 150 -3.88 -16.95 1.71
CA ALA A 150 -3.49 -15.57 1.44
C ALA A 150 -3.00 -14.84 2.70
N TYR A 151 -3.72 -15.01 3.82
CA TYR A 151 -3.34 -14.42 5.11
C TYR A 151 -1.98 -14.94 5.60
N LEU A 152 -1.78 -16.26 5.59
CA LEU A 152 -0.52 -16.85 6.03
C LEU A 152 0.65 -16.36 5.17
N PHE A 153 0.50 -16.36 3.85
CA PHE A 153 1.54 -15.86 2.95
C PHE A 153 1.87 -14.39 3.24
N GLN A 154 0.85 -13.52 3.35
CA GLN A 154 1.04 -12.11 3.66
C GLN A 154 1.71 -11.91 5.02
N ARG A 155 1.35 -12.70 6.03
CA ARG A 155 1.96 -12.66 7.35
C ARG A 155 3.44 -12.99 7.29
N TYR A 156 3.82 -14.12 6.66
CA TYR A 156 5.23 -14.50 6.50
C TYR A 156 6.05 -13.46 5.72
N CYS A 157 5.44 -12.82 4.71
CA CYS A 157 6.08 -11.71 3.99
C CYS A 157 6.27 -10.49 4.90
N ALA A 158 5.22 -10.10 5.66
CA ALA A 158 5.26 -8.94 6.54
C ALA A 158 6.25 -9.10 7.70
N GLU A 159 6.32 -10.32 8.28
CA GLU A 159 7.25 -10.69 9.34
C GLU A 159 8.69 -10.95 8.81
N ARG A 160 8.87 -10.86 7.48
CA ARG A 160 10.14 -11.12 6.77
C ARG A 160 10.73 -12.48 7.10
N GLU A 161 9.87 -13.48 7.21
CA GLU A 161 10.29 -14.87 7.44
C GLU A 161 10.65 -15.57 6.14
N LEU A 162 10.08 -15.12 4.99
CA LEU A 162 10.43 -15.64 3.67
C LEU A 162 11.67 -14.91 3.13
N THR A 163 12.84 -15.42 3.44
CA THR A 163 14.13 -14.86 2.99
C THR A 163 14.46 -15.21 1.54
N SER A 164 13.99 -16.36 1.07
CA SER A 164 14.16 -16.87 -0.29
C SER A 164 12.88 -17.53 -0.76
N MET A 165 12.62 -17.50 -2.05
CA MET A 165 11.41 -18.07 -2.64
C MET A 165 11.74 -18.93 -3.86
N LEU A 166 11.24 -20.18 -3.86
CA LEU A 166 11.20 -21.03 -5.03
C LEU A 166 9.79 -20.93 -5.65
N LEU A 167 9.66 -20.13 -6.69
CA LEU A 167 8.41 -19.93 -7.41
C LEU A 167 8.25 -21.00 -8.47
N CYS A 168 7.50 -22.04 -8.15
CA CYS A 168 7.29 -23.23 -8.97
C CYS A 168 6.14 -23.01 -9.97
N ILE A 169 6.44 -22.83 -11.25
CA ILE A 169 5.47 -22.56 -12.32
C ILE A 169 5.37 -23.76 -13.27
N GLY A 170 4.20 -24.40 -13.29
CA GLY A 170 3.87 -25.45 -14.23
C GLY A 170 3.34 -24.92 -15.57
N PRO A 171 3.15 -25.78 -16.59
CA PRO A 171 2.62 -25.36 -17.90
C PRO A 171 1.21 -24.77 -17.89
N SER A 172 0.42 -25.04 -16.84
CA SER A 172 -1.01 -24.68 -16.71
C SER A 172 -1.29 -23.63 -15.63
N ASN A 173 -0.28 -23.00 -15.01
CA ASN A 173 -0.48 -22.09 -13.86
C ASN A 173 -0.95 -20.66 -14.22
N GLN A 174 -1.52 -20.44 -15.39
CA GLN A 174 -1.99 -19.12 -15.84
C GLN A 174 -3.32 -18.67 -15.20
N GLU A 175 -3.90 -19.47 -14.31
CA GLU A 175 -5.25 -19.21 -13.76
C GLU A 175 -5.25 -18.33 -12.48
N VAL A 176 -4.09 -17.96 -11.93
CA VAL A 176 -4.00 -17.27 -10.63
C VAL A 176 -3.76 -15.78 -10.84
N GLN A 177 -4.83 -15.01 -11.07
CA GLN A 177 -4.76 -13.59 -11.45
C GLN A 177 -4.05 -12.67 -10.45
N ASP A 178 -4.13 -12.95 -9.14
CA ASP A 178 -3.56 -12.09 -8.09
C ASP A 178 -2.09 -12.41 -7.76
N LEU A 179 -1.55 -13.51 -8.27
CA LEU A 179 -0.18 -13.95 -7.96
C LEU A 179 0.90 -12.94 -8.39
N PRO A 180 0.81 -12.30 -9.58
CA PRO A 180 1.82 -11.32 -9.98
C PRO A 180 2.01 -10.18 -8.98
N GLY A 181 0.91 -9.62 -8.46
CA GLY A 181 0.97 -8.55 -7.45
C GLY A 181 1.65 -8.99 -6.16
N VAL A 182 1.26 -10.18 -5.66
CA VAL A 182 1.81 -10.73 -4.41
C VAL A 182 3.31 -11.02 -4.52
N ILE A 183 3.78 -11.53 -5.65
CA ILE A 183 5.21 -11.76 -5.89
C ILE A 183 5.96 -10.44 -6.03
N ASN A 184 5.37 -9.46 -6.71
CA ASN A 184 5.96 -8.13 -6.80
C ASN A 184 6.13 -7.47 -5.43
N ASP A 185 5.12 -7.53 -4.56
CA ASP A 185 5.18 -6.99 -3.20
C ASP A 185 6.32 -7.66 -2.38
N TRP A 186 6.48 -8.98 -2.54
CA TRP A 186 7.59 -9.68 -1.91
C TRP A 186 8.95 -9.24 -2.47
N ILE A 187 9.09 -9.07 -3.80
CA ILE A 187 10.31 -8.55 -4.44
C ILE A 187 10.62 -7.14 -3.91
N CYS A 188 9.64 -6.25 -3.89
CA CYS A 188 9.81 -4.88 -3.37
C CYS A 188 10.29 -4.88 -1.92
N SER A 189 9.75 -5.77 -1.08
CA SER A 189 10.10 -5.85 0.35
C SER A 189 11.48 -6.46 0.61
N THR A 190 11.98 -7.34 -0.28
CA THR A 190 13.23 -8.09 -0.09
C THR A 190 14.40 -7.57 -0.92
N HIS A 191 14.13 -7.16 -2.16
CA HIS A 191 15.16 -6.73 -3.12
C HIS A 191 15.09 -5.24 -3.44
N GLY A 192 13.96 -4.58 -3.22
CA GLY A 192 13.70 -3.18 -3.53
C GLY A 192 12.74 -2.98 -4.70
N GLU A 193 12.13 -1.81 -4.72
CA GLU A 193 11.11 -1.46 -5.73
C GLU A 193 11.76 -1.13 -7.09
N ARG A 194 12.90 -0.44 -7.06
CA ARG A 194 13.57 0.07 -8.26
C ARG A 194 14.70 -0.84 -8.71
N PRO A 195 15.01 -0.88 -10.03
CA PRO A 195 16.16 -1.63 -10.55
C PRO A 195 17.48 -1.30 -9.87
N GLU A 196 17.73 0.00 -9.58
CA GLU A 196 18.95 0.46 -8.93
C GLU A 196 19.09 -0.10 -7.50
N GLU A 197 17.98 -0.31 -6.81
CA GLU A 197 17.96 -0.89 -5.47
C GLU A 197 18.23 -2.39 -5.49
N ARG A 198 17.88 -3.06 -6.58
CA ARG A 198 18.12 -4.49 -6.80
C ARG A 198 19.52 -4.78 -7.32
N ALA A 199 20.16 -3.80 -7.96
CA ALA A 199 21.50 -3.92 -8.52
C ALA A 199 22.53 -4.33 -7.45
N GLY A 200 23.34 -5.34 -7.77
CA GLY A 200 24.39 -5.84 -6.89
C GLY A 200 23.93 -6.67 -5.69
N ARG A 201 22.62 -6.86 -5.51
CA ARG A 201 22.07 -7.73 -4.48
C ARG A 201 22.02 -9.17 -4.93
N GLN A 202 22.18 -10.09 -3.98
CA GLN A 202 22.00 -11.51 -4.26
C GLN A 202 20.52 -11.82 -4.52
N VAL A 203 20.23 -12.47 -5.66
CA VAL A 203 18.87 -12.80 -6.07
C VAL A 203 18.37 -13.99 -5.25
N SER A 204 17.35 -13.79 -4.44
CA SER A 204 16.73 -14.84 -3.60
C SER A 204 15.40 -15.35 -4.16
N LEU A 205 14.96 -14.87 -5.33
CA LEU A 205 13.85 -15.43 -6.09
C LEU A 205 14.39 -16.48 -7.08
N PHE A 206 13.93 -17.71 -6.95
CA PHE A 206 14.21 -18.83 -7.85
C PHE A 206 12.98 -19.11 -8.68
N PHE A 207 13.00 -18.80 -9.96
CA PHE A 207 11.89 -19.07 -10.85
C PHE A 207 12.06 -20.46 -11.47
N VAL A 208 11.30 -21.43 -10.98
CA VAL A 208 11.45 -22.84 -11.33
C VAL A 208 10.36 -23.27 -12.32
N LEU A 209 10.74 -23.56 -13.54
CA LEU A 209 9.85 -24.17 -14.55
C LEU A 209 9.72 -25.67 -14.24
N THR A 210 8.63 -26.03 -13.57
CA THR A 210 8.35 -27.41 -13.18
C THR A 210 7.70 -28.20 -14.32
N LYS A 211 7.66 -29.54 -14.16
CA LYS A 211 7.11 -30.46 -15.16
C LYS A 211 7.80 -30.32 -16.53
N PHE A 212 9.12 -30.10 -16.49
CA PHE A 212 9.93 -29.92 -17.68
C PHE A 212 9.85 -31.14 -18.63
N ASP A 213 9.63 -32.34 -18.11
CA ASP A 213 9.38 -33.58 -18.87
C ASP A 213 8.19 -33.43 -19.84
N MET A 214 7.18 -32.63 -19.55
CA MET A 214 6.03 -32.41 -20.44
C MET A 214 6.41 -31.66 -21.73
N GLU A 215 7.52 -30.95 -21.74
CA GLU A 215 7.99 -30.23 -22.93
C GLU A 215 8.54 -31.19 -24.02
N PHE A 216 8.84 -32.42 -23.64
CA PHE A 216 9.27 -33.47 -24.59
C PHE A 216 8.11 -34.19 -25.28
N GLU A 217 6.86 -33.94 -24.88
CA GLU A 217 5.71 -34.57 -25.50
C GLU A 217 5.52 -34.09 -26.95
N GLN A 218 5.39 -35.04 -27.88
CA GLN A 218 5.06 -34.77 -29.26
C GLN A 218 3.53 -34.78 -29.41
N LYS A 219 2.87 -33.61 -29.30
CA LYS A 219 1.43 -33.46 -29.49
C LYS A 219 1.13 -33.02 -30.92
N LYS A 220 0.07 -33.58 -31.52
CA LYS A 220 -0.45 -33.04 -32.81
C LYS A 220 -0.89 -31.60 -32.62
N GLY A 221 -0.33 -30.68 -33.42
CA GLY A 221 -0.59 -29.25 -33.29
C GLY A 221 0.28 -28.51 -32.29
N ALA A 222 1.32 -29.15 -31.69
CA ALA A 222 2.32 -28.45 -30.91
C ALA A 222 3.07 -27.43 -31.77
N PRO A 223 3.51 -26.30 -31.19
CA PRO A 223 4.39 -25.34 -31.87
C PRO A 223 5.65 -26.02 -32.39
N SER A 224 6.25 -25.43 -33.42
CA SER A 224 7.57 -25.92 -33.90
C SER A 224 8.59 -25.84 -32.74
N VAL A 225 9.60 -26.71 -32.84
CA VAL A 225 10.60 -26.84 -31.78
C VAL A 225 11.31 -25.50 -31.50
N GLU A 226 11.55 -24.71 -32.55
CA GLU A 226 12.28 -23.43 -32.49
C GLU A 226 11.59 -22.36 -31.64
N ILE A 227 10.24 -22.33 -31.63
CA ILE A 227 9.48 -21.30 -30.90
C ILE A 227 8.91 -21.81 -29.58
N ARG A 228 9.10 -23.07 -29.26
CA ARG A 228 8.50 -23.71 -28.08
C ARG A 228 8.95 -23.05 -26.77
N TRP A 229 10.22 -22.78 -26.66
CA TRP A 229 10.81 -22.19 -25.46
C TRP A 229 10.43 -20.74 -25.28
N ASP A 230 10.37 -19.98 -26.39
CA ASP A 230 9.89 -18.61 -26.37
C ASP A 230 8.42 -18.54 -25.91
N ASN A 231 7.58 -19.40 -26.47
CA ASN A 231 6.17 -19.49 -26.05
C ASN A 231 6.05 -19.89 -24.57
N ARG A 232 6.90 -20.80 -24.08
CA ARG A 232 6.91 -21.20 -22.67
C ARG A 232 7.28 -20.05 -21.75
N LEU A 233 8.32 -19.28 -22.09
CA LEU A 233 8.76 -18.13 -21.32
C LEU A 233 7.76 -16.98 -21.40
N HIS A 234 7.19 -16.72 -22.57
CA HIS A 234 6.10 -15.76 -22.69
C HIS A 234 4.95 -16.13 -21.76
N ALA A 235 4.43 -17.34 -21.86
CA ALA A 235 3.29 -17.77 -21.07
C ALA A 235 3.56 -17.78 -19.56
N SER A 236 4.75 -18.20 -19.13
CA SER A 236 5.05 -18.41 -17.69
C SER A 236 5.60 -17.16 -16.98
N LEU A 237 6.33 -16.29 -17.69
CA LEU A 237 7.02 -15.15 -17.11
C LEU A 237 6.52 -13.82 -17.68
N LEU A 238 6.68 -13.62 -19.02
CA LEU A 238 6.50 -12.31 -19.61
C LEU A 238 5.03 -11.89 -19.71
N ASP A 239 4.15 -12.77 -20.14
CA ASP A 239 2.72 -12.48 -20.24
C ASP A 239 2.03 -12.51 -18.87
N PHE A 240 2.50 -13.35 -17.96
CA PHE A 240 1.86 -13.56 -16.67
C PHE A 240 2.32 -12.50 -15.64
N PHE A 241 3.61 -12.24 -15.52
CA PHE A 241 4.17 -11.26 -14.59
C PHE A 241 4.52 -9.94 -15.29
N GLY A 242 5.14 -10.00 -16.46
CA GLY A 242 5.72 -8.84 -17.14
C GLY A 242 4.72 -7.87 -17.74
N LYS A 243 3.42 -8.25 -17.89
CA LYS A 243 2.37 -7.29 -18.29
C LYS A 243 1.97 -6.32 -17.19
N GLN A 244 2.16 -6.70 -15.93
CA GLN A 244 1.75 -5.91 -14.78
C GLN A 244 2.93 -5.26 -14.05
N HIS A 245 4.12 -5.86 -14.17
CA HIS A 245 5.32 -5.44 -13.43
C HIS A 245 6.54 -5.44 -14.34
N ASP A 246 7.47 -4.52 -14.08
CA ASP A 246 8.67 -4.33 -14.92
C ASP A 246 9.81 -5.31 -14.56
N TRP A 247 9.82 -5.92 -13.37
CA TRP A 247 10.92 -6.75 -12.89
C TRP A 247 11.32 -7.95 -13.77
N PRO A 248 10.41 -8.61 -14.55
CA PRO A 248 10.84 -9.66 -15.48
C PRO A 248 11.67 -9.13 -16.63
N HIS A 249 11.38 -7.90 -17.09
CA HIS A 249 12.05 -7.26 -18.22
C HIS A 249 13.32 -6.52 -17.82
N GLU A 250 13.32 -5.92 -16.62
CA GLU A 250 14.42 -5.10 -16.10
C GLU A 250 14.61 -5.39 -14.62
N TRP A 251 15.63 -6.20 -14.28
CA TRP A 251 15.86 -6.58 -12.89
C TRP A 251 16.80 -5.58 -12.17
N ASP A 252 17.93 -5.24 -12.77
CA ASP A 252 19.01 -4.47 -12.13
C ASP A 252 19.42 -3.21 -12.91
N GLY A 253 18.61 -2.76 -13.87
CA GLY A 253 18.91 -1.64 -14.76
C GLY A 253 19.77 -1.99 -15.97
N VAL A 254 20.34 -3.19 -16.00
CA VAL A 254 21.19 -3.69 -17.10
C VAL A 254 20.63 -4.99 -17.69
N HIS A 255 20.17 -5.88 -16.84
CA HIS A 255 19.72 -7.23 -17.21
C HIS A 255 18.24 -7.44 -16.91
N ALA A 256 17.61 -8.30 -17.70
CA ALA A 256 16.33 -8.90 -17.35
C ALA A 256 16.51 -9.86 -16.15
N PHE A 257 15.42 -10.22 -15.49
CA PHE A 257 15.46 -11.27 -14.47
C PHE A 257 15.97 -12.59 -15.07
N ASN A 258 17.04 -13.15 -14.51
CA ASN A 258 17.76 -14.29 -15.11
C ASN A 258 18.00 -15.47 -14.16
N ASN A 259 17.36 -15.50 -12.99
CA ASN A 259 17.52 -16.59 -12.03
C ASN A 259 16.45 -17.69 -12.24
N MET A 260 16.41 -18.26 -13.44
CA MET A 260 15.47 -19.31 -13.83
C MET A 260 16.09 -20.70 -13.84
N PHE A 261 15.29 -21.68 -13.46
CA PHE A 261 15.67 -23.09 -13.34
C PHE A 261 14.67 -23.99 -14.05
N LEU A 262 15.16 -25.14 -14.53
CA LEU A 262 14.34 -26.21 -15.08
C LEU A 262 14.27 -27.35 -14.08
N LEU A 263 13.08 -27.90 -13.85
CA LEU A 263 12.87 -28.99 -12.92
C LEU A 263 12.03 -30.10 -13.57
N ARG A 264 12.61 -31.25 -13.71
CA ARG A 264 11.97 -32.51 -14.10
C ARG A 264 11.68 -33.34 -12.84
N ASN A 265 10.67 -34.21 -12.88
CA ASN A 265 10.41 -35.12 -11.78
C ASN A 265 10.98 -36.51 -12.08
N PRO A 266 12.14 -36.90 -11.55
CA PRO A 266 12.76 -38.22 -11.82
C PRO A 266 11.96 -39.40 -11.24
N ASN A 267 11.00 -39.12 -10.32
CA ASN A 267 10.12 -40.17 -9.79
C ASN A 267 8.90 -40.42 -10.69
N PHE A 268 8.69 -39.60 -11.72
CA PHE A 268 7.64 -39.76 -12.68
C PHE A 268 8.22 -40.47 -13.94
N ARG A 269 7.76 -41.68 -14.23
CA ARG A 269 8.24 -42.44 -15.40
C ARG A 269 7.78 -41.79 -16.69
N PHE A 270 8.75 -41.45 -17.53
CA PHE A 270 8.53 -40.88 -18.84
C PHE A 270 9.11 -41.79 -19.93
N ASP A 271 8.48 -42.98 -20.09
CA ASP A 271 8.91 -44.03 -20.98
C ASP A 271 9.01 -43.65 -22.46
N ALA A 272 8.39 -42.54 -22.84
CA ALA A 272 8.49 -42.03 -24.22
C ALA A 272 9.91 -41.58 -24.59
N ILE A 273 10.67 -41.04 -23.66
CA ILE A 273 12.01 -40.45 -23.87
C ILE A 273 13.10 -41.22 -23.14
N LEU A 274 12.83 -41.72 -21.94
CA LEU A 274 13.83 -42.32 -21.07
C LEU A 274 13.73 -43.86 -21.02
N GLU A 275 14.88 -44.49 -20.81
CA GLU A 275 14.99 -45.88 -20.46
C GLU A 275 15.19 -46.04 -18.96
N TYR A 276 14.61 -47.06 -18.37
CA TYR A 276 14.68 -47.36 -16.94
C TYR A 276 15.31 -48.73 -16.66
N ASP A 277 15.97 -48.87 -15.53
CA ASP A 277 16.44 -50.14 -15.02
C ASP A 277 15.30 -50.91 -14.31
N GLU A 278 15.59 -52.13 -13.84
CA GLU A 278 14.62 -52.97 -13.14
C GLU A 278 14.15 -52.34 -11.82
N ALA A 279 14.96 -51.47 -11.23
CA ALA A 279 14.65 -50.73 -10.00
C ALA A 279 13.86 -49.43 -10.29
N GLY A 280 13.52 -49.13 -11.54
CA GLY A 280 12.80 -47.96 -11.94
C GLY A 280 13.65 -46.68 -12.03
N ARG A 281 14.98 -46.80 -11.97
CA ARG A 281 15.89 -45.64 -12.13
C ARG A 281 16.20 -45.37 -13.58
N GLU A 282 16.36 -44.11 -13.91
CA GLU A 282 16.67 -43.65 -15.28
C GLU A 282 18.06 -44.15 -15.70
N LYS A 283 18.12 -44.74 -16.88
CA LYS A 283 19.37 -45.29 -17.48
C LYS A 283 19.96 -44.36 -18.55
N GLY A 284 19.10 -43.71 -19.31
CA GLY A 284 19.50 -42.88 -20.43
C GLY A 284 18.34 -42.48 -21.31
N ILE A 285 18.63 -41.67 -22.31
CA ILE A 285 17.66 -41.29 -23.35
C ILE A 285 17.57 -42.45 -24.35
N ARG A 286 16.35 -42.81 -24.76
CA ARG A 286 16.11 -43.84 -25.79
C ARG A 286 16.85 -43.46 -27.07
N PRO A 287 17.61 -44.41 -27.71
CA PRO A 287 18.38 -44.06 -28.92
C PRO A 287 17.57 -43.43 -30.02
N GLN A 288 16.33 -43.87 -30.21
CA GLN A 288 15.42 -43.29 -31.23
C GLN A 288 14.96 -41.86 -30.93
N MET A 289 15.04 -41.43 -29.68
CA MET A 289 14.64 -40.09 -29.25
C MET A 289 15.81 -39.11 -29.13
N GLN A 290 17.03 -39.62 -29.24
CA GLN A 290 18.24 -38.79 -29.04
C GLN A 290 18.28 -37.59 -30.03
N ALA A 291 17.95 -37.81 -31.30
CA ALA A 291 17.95 -36.76 -32.29
C ALA A 291 16.92 -35.67 -31.94
N TYR A 292 15.75 -36.04 -31.48
CA TYR A 292 14.68 -35.11 -31.06
C TYR A 292 15.06 -34.32 -29.83
N VAL A 293 15.67 -34.99 -28.82
CA VAL A 293 16.14 -34.29 -27.61
C VAL A 293 17.26 -33.31 -27.96
N ASN A 294 18.17 -33.65 -28.85
CA ASN A 294 19.22 -32.75 -29.32
C ASN A 294 18.66 -31.54 -30.10
N GLU A 295 17.57 -31.72 -30.84
CA GLU A 295 16.87 -30.65 -31.54
C GLU A 295 16.24 -29.66 -30.52
N LEU A 296 15.57 -30.18 -29.48
CA LEU A 296 15.02 -29.40 -28.37
C LEU A 296 16.11 -28.64 -27.59
N GLU A 297 17.23 -29.30 -27.31
CA GLU A 297 18.39 -28.67 -26.68
C GLU A 297 18.93 -27.51 -27.50
N ASN A 298 19.15 -27.75 -28.81
CA ASN A 298 19.63 -26.71 -29.72
C ASN A 298 18.69 -25.52 -29.77
N ALA A 299 17.35 -25.77 -29.87
CA ALA A 299 16.35 -24.71 -29.87
C ALA A 299 16.38 -23.93 -28.52
N PHE A 300 16.52 -24.61 -27.37
CA PHE A 300 16.66 -23.95 -26.08
C PHE A 300 17.88 -23.04 -26.02
N LEU A 301 19.03 -23.53 -26.42
CA LEU A 301 20.30 -22.80 -26.32
C LEU A 301 20.41 -21.61 -27.31
N HIS A 302 19.67 -21.66 -28.42
CA HIS A 302 19.65 -20.57 -29.42
C HIS A 302 18.51 -19.57 -29.22
N SER A 303 17.57 -19.82 -28.29
CA SER A 303 16.52 -18.85 -27.97
C SER A 303 17.10 -17.61 -27.30
N ARG A 304 16.72 -16.44 -27.81
CA ARG A 304 17.13 -15.15 -27.23
C ARG A 304 16.50 -14.92 -25.84
N LEU A 305 15.25 -15.37 -25.65
CA LEU A 305 14.58 -15.25 -24.36
C LEU A 305 15.23 -16.17 -23.32
N VAL A 306 15.61 -17.38 -23.68
CA VAL A 306 16.36 -18.26 -22.79
C VAL A 306 17.70 -17.61 -22.39
N ALA A 307 18.42 -17.04 -23.34
CA ALA A 307 19.70 -16.35 -23.06
C ALA A 307 19.52 -15.13 -22.15
N ALA A 308 18.38 -14.44 -22.19
CA ALA A 308 18.09 -13.30 -21.35
C ALA A 308 17.67 -13.70 -19.92
N HIS A 309 16.98 -14.83 -19.75
CA HIS A 309 16.34 -15.20 -18.49
C HIS A 309 17.02 -16.36 -17.73
N PHE A 310 17.98 -17.05 -18.34
CA PHE A 310 18.80 -18.05 -17.67
C PHE A 310 20.25 -17.55 -17.55
N TRP A 311 20.73 -17.46 -16.31
CA TRP A 311 22.11 -17.03 -16.07
C TRP A 311 23.13 -17.90 -16.84
N ASN A 312 22.85 -19.21 -16.93
CA ASN A 312 23.61 -20.16 -17.74
C ASN A 312 22.65 -21.21 -18.31
N SER A 313 22.22 -20.99 -19.55
CA SER A 313 21.26 -21.87 -20.22
C SER A 313 21.79 -23.29 -20.42
N ARG A 314 23.08 -23.44 -20.73
CA ARG A 314 23.70 -24.76 -20.87
C ARG A 314 23.66 -25.54 -19.56
N LEU A 315 24.07 -24.93 -18.46
CA LEU A 315 24.03 -25.57 -17.14
C LEU A 315 22.61 -25.93 -16.73
N ALA A 316 21.64 -25.06 -16.98
CA ALA A 316 20.23 -25.33 -16.67
C ALA A 316 19.68 -26.55 -17.43
N TRP A 317 20.01 -26.67 -18.72
CA TRP A 317 19.64 -27.82 -19.52
C TRP A 317 20.31 -29.11 -19.02
N ASP A 318 21.65 -29.10 -18.88
CA ASP A 318 22.41 -30.26 -18.44
C ASP A 318 21.97 -30.76 -17.06
N ALA A 319 21.69 -29.86 -16.14
CA ALA A 319 21.18 -30.16 -14.82
C ALA A 319 19.79 -30.83 -14.88
N ALA A 320 18.87 -30.30 -15.68
CA ALA A 320 17.53 -30.88 -15.84
C ALA A 320 17.57 -32.27 -16.50
N MET A 321 18.50 -32.46 -17.43
CA MET A 321 18.67 -33.75 -18.13
C MET A 321 19.53 -34.76 -17.38
N LYS A 322 20.13 -34.36 -16.25
CA LYS A 322 20.89 -35.27 -15.40
C LYS A 322 20.01 -36.39 -14.88
N LEU A 323 20.42 -37.63 -15.15
CA LEU A 323 19.65 -38.82 -14.79
C LEU A 323 19.46 -38.96 -13.29
N ASN A 324 18.25 -39.31 -12.88
CA ASN A 324 17.84 -39.50 -11.47
C ASN A 324 17.99 -38.24 -10.59
N ASP A 325 18.19 -37.06 -11.19
CA ASP A 325 18.33 -35.79 -10.50
C ASP A 325 17.30 -34.76 -11.01
N GLY A 326 17.18 -34.59 -12.31
CA GLY A 326 16.18 -33.76 -12.95
C GLY A 326 16.29 -32.24 -12.67
N GLY A 327 17.47 -31.74 -12.22
CA GLY A 327 17.71 -30.37 -11.87
C GLY A 327 17.72 -30.05 -10.37
N ILE A 328 17.38 -31.02 -9.50
CA ILE A 328 17.30 -30.82 -8.05
C ILE A 328 18.65 -30.39 -7.47
N SER A 329 19.73 -31.05 -7.87
CA SER A 329 21.09 -30.72 -7.38
C SER A 329 21.48 -29.28 -7.76
N HIS A 330 21.15 -28.82 -8.95
CA HIS A 330 21.44 -27.47 -9.40
C HIS A 330 20.70 -26.42 -8.58
N ILE A 331 19.39 -26.62 -8.32
CA ILE A 331 18.59 -25.74 -7.46
C ILE A 331 19.18 -25.73 -6.04
N ARG A 332 19.49 -26.93 -5.49
CA ARG A 332 20.07 -27.06 -4.15
C ARG A 332 21.41 -26.31 -4.02
N GLU A 333 22.30 -26.47 -4.98
CA GLU A 333 23.61 -25.80 -4.99
C GLU A 333 23.48 -24.28 -5.11
N SER A 334 22.52 -23.80 -5.90
CA SER A 334 22.25 -22.38 -6.06
C SER A 334 21.54 -21.77 -4.83
N LEU A 335 20.72 -22.55 -4.12
CA LEU A 335 20.03 -22.14 -2.89
C LEU A 335 20.95 -22.12 -1.67
N SER A 336 21.89 -23.07 -1.59
CA SER A 336 22.74 -23.29 -0.41
C SER A 336 23.45 -22.03 0.11
N PRO A 337 24.00 -21.13 -0.74
CA PRO A 337 24.62 -19.88 -0.26
C PRO A 337 23.65 -18.92 0.40
N LEU A 338 22.36 -19.02 0.09
CA LEU A 338 21.30 -18.17 0.67
C LEU A 338 20.76 -18.72 2.00
N CYS A 339 21.04 -19.97 2.32
CA CYS A 339 20.57 -20.62 3.52
C CYS A 339 21.51 -20.34 4.71
N ASN A 340 21.67 -19.04 5.06
CA ASN A 340 22.44 -18.67 6.23
C ASN A 340 21.79 -17.47 6.94
N PRO A 341 22.03 -17.31 8.28
CA PRO A 341 21.40 -16.24 9.08
C PRO A 341 21.76 -14.83 8.62
N GLU A 342 22.92 -14.64 7.98
CA GLU A 342 23.39 -13.32 7.55
C GLU A 342 22.51 -12.73 6.44
N ILE A 343 21.86 -13.57 5.62
CA ILE A 343 20.92 -13.09 4.59
C ILE A 343 19.71 -12.41 5.24
N LYS A 344 19.09 -13.05 6.23
CA LYS A 344 17.96 -12.46 6.97
C LYS A 344 18.40 -11.17 7.68
N ARG A 345 19.56 -11.20 8.33
CA ARG A 345 20.14 -10.03 8.98
C ARG A 345 20.36 -8.87 7.99
N ALA A 346 20.95 -9.14 6.83
CA ALA A 346 21.18 -8.13 5.80
C ALA A 346 19.86 -7.54 5.27
N GLN A 347 18.84 -8.37 5.02
CA GLN A 347 17.51 -7.92 4.61
C GLN A 347 16.82 -7.06 5.67
N LEU A 348 16.93 -7.41 6.96
CA LEU A 348 16.37 -6.63 8.07
C LEU A 348 17.07 -5.29 8.23
N LEU A 349 18.41 -5.28 8.21
CA LEU A 349 19.21 -4.04 8.28
C LEU A 349 18.88 -3.10 7.12
N GLN A 350 18.76 -3.63 5.91
CA GLN A 350 18.34 -2.86 4.75
C GLN A 350 16.93 -2.27 4.91
N GLY A 351 15.99 -3.06 5.42
CA GLY A 351 14.64 -2.57 5.70
C GLY A 351 14.61 -1.46 6.75
N ILE A 352 15.41 -1.59 7.79
CA ILE A 352 15.59 -0.55 8.81
C ILE A 352 16.18 0.72 8.18
N ALA A 353 17.22 0.58 7.35
CA ALA A 353 17.84 1.71 6.66
C ALA A 353 16.83 2.44 5.74
N THR A 354 16.08 1.71 4.93
CA THR A 354 15.05 2.28 4.04
C THR A 354 13.95 3.00 4.86
N THR A 355 13.46 2.39 5.93
CA THR A 355 12.44 2.99 6.80
C THR A 355 12.99 4.23 7.52
N ARG A 356 14.21 4.16 8.03
CA ARG A 356 14.91 5.29 8.66
C ARG A 356 15.05 6.46 7.70
N ASP A 357 15.50 6.20 6.46
CA ASP A 357 15.71 7.26 5.47
C ASP A 357 14.39 7.90 5.03
N ALA A 358 13.32 7.10 4.89
CA ALA A 358 11.97 7.60 4.65
C ALA A 358 11.45 8.46 5.81
N LEU A 359 11.63 8.02 7.05
CA LEU A 359 11.29 8.79 8.24
C LEU A 359 12.09 10.08 8.32
N HIS A 360 13.40 10.01 8.10
CA HIS A 360 14.26 11.19 8.09
C HIS A 360 13.81 12.22 7.06
N GLN A 361 13.49 11.78 5.83
CA GLN A 361 12.98 12.68 4.79
C GLN A 361 11.65 13.31 5.17
N ARG A 362 10.69 12.52 5.68
CA ARG A 362 9.37 13.03 6.11
C ARG A 362 9.50 14.00 7.29
N LEU A 363 10.28 13.67 8.31
CA LEU A 363 10.46 14.51 9.48
C LEU A 363 11.25 15.78 9.16
N ARG A 364 12.20 15.72 8.22
CA ARG A 364 12.98 16.89 7.80
C ARG A 364 12.12 18.03 7.25
N THR A 365 10.97 17.73 6.66
CA THR A 365 10.06 18.77 6.14
C THR A 365 9.45 19.64 7.24
N PHE A 366 9.38 19.13 8.46
CA PHE A 366 8.85 19.83 9.62
C PHE A 366 9.93 20.54 10.44
N TYR A 367 11.21 20.21 10.23
CA TYR A 367 12.33 20.82 10.97
C TYR A 367 12.73 22.14 10.33
N GLN A 368 12.72 23.20 11.13
CA GLN A 368 13.22 24.51 10.70
C GLN A 368 14.65 24.72 11.20
N THR A 369 15.56 24.96 10.25
CA THR A 369 16.93 25.35 10.55
C THR A 369 16.99 26.84 10.90
N ASP A 370 17.80 27.21 11.89
CA ASP A 370 18.02 28.61 12.28
C ASP A 370 18.76 29.44 11.20
N ASP A 371 19.33 28.79 10.19
CA ASP A 371 20.03 29.45 9.08
C ASP A 371 19.06 29.83 7.95
N ARG A 372 18.49 31.02 8.05
CA ARG A 372 17.55 31.58 7.06
C ARG A 372 18.17 31.78 5.66
N GLU A 373 19.48 32.01 5.57
CA GLU A 373 20.14 32.16 4.27
C GLU A 373 20.29 30.83 3.53
N GLU A 374 20.65 29.77 4.27
CA GLU A 374 20.73 28.42 3.70
C GLU A 374 19.34 27.90 3.30
N MET A 375 18.33 28.12 4.13
CA MET A 375 16.93 27.78 3.79
C MET A 375 16.48 28.54 2.53
N ARG A 376 16.80 29.81 2.42
CA ARG A 376 16.48 30.61 1.23
C ARG A 376 17.15 30.08 -0.05
N ARG A 377 18.41 29.64 0.03
CA ARG A 377 19.12 29.03 -1.09
C ARG A 377 18.49 27.69 -1.50
N GLN A 378 18.20 26.83 -0.54
CA GLN A 378 17.57 25.52 -0.81
C GLN A 378 16.19 25.71 -1.46
N LYS A 379 15.35 26.58 -0.90
CA LYS A 379 14.05 26.92 -1.47
C LYS A 379 14.15 27.52 -2.87
N GLN A 380 15.16 28.35 -3.11
CA GLN A 380 15.40 28.94 -4.44
C GLN A 380 15.79 27.85 -5.46
N GLN A 381 16.62 26.88 -5.08
CA GLN A 381 17.00 25.75 -5.95
C GLN A 381 15.78 24.86 -6.23
N PHE A 382 15.03 24.53 -5.19
CA PHE A 382 13.81 23.74 -5.31
C PHE A 382 12.80 24.40 -6.29
N VAL A 383 12.50 25.67 -6.09
CA VAL A 383 11.60 26.42 -6.98
C VAL A 383 12.08 26.46 -8.43
N ASN A 384 13.37 26.64 -8.65
CA ASN A 384 13.92 26.67 -10.01
C ASN A 384 13.75 25.31 -10.71
N THR A 385 13.96 24.19 -9.98
CA THR A 385 13.75 22.84 -10.49
C THR A 385 12.25 22.60 -10.79
N LEU A 386 11.41 22.91 -9.83
CA LEU A 386 9.96 22.76 -9.96
C LEU A 386 9.40 23.60 -11.12
N PHE A 387 9.84 24.85 -11.23
CA PHE A 387 9.45 25.76 -12.32
C PHE A 387 9.82 25.19 -13.70
N ALA A 388 11.00 24.62 -13.83
CA ALA A 388 11.42 24.00 -15.08
C ALA A 388 10.54 22.79 -15.44
N ARG A 389 10.21 21.93 -14.46
CA ARG A 389 9.37 20.74 -14.66
C ARG A 389 7.92 21.09 -14.97
N LEU A 390 7.30 21.99 -14.20
CA LEU A 390 5.93 22.45 -14.46
C LEU A 390 5.82 23.18 -15.81
N GLY A 391 6.81 23.99 -16.17
CA GLY A 391 6.88 24.63 -17.47
C GLY A 391 7.04 23.63 -18.62
N GLN A 392 7.76 22.53 -18.41
CA GLN A 392 7.87 21.44 -19.38
C GLN A 392 6.56 20.64 -19.47
N LEU A 393 5.91 20.35 -18.36
CA LEU A 393 4.61 19.69 -18.30
C LEU A 393 3.55 20.44 -19.14
N GLU A 394 3.50 21.76 -19.05
CA GLU A 394 2.60 22.57 -19.86
C GLU A 394 2.99 22.58 -21.33
N LYS A 395 4.27 22.83 -21.66
CA LYS A 395 4.75 22.93 -23.04
C LYS A 395 4.63 21.61 -23.81
N SER A 396 4.98 20.49 -23.21
CA SER A 396 5.03 19.20 -23.88
C SER A 396 3.71 18.44 -23.85
N GLN A 397 2.91 18.60 -22.78
CA GLN A 397 1.73 17.76 -22.54
C GLN A 397 0.44 18.51 -22.25
N GLN A 398 0.49 19.82 -22.05
CA GLN A 398 -0.66 20.65 -21.71
C GLN A 398 -1.43 20.12 -20.47
N ARG A 399 -0.72 19.57 -19.47
CA ARG A 399 -1.32 18.91 -18.29
C ARG A 399 -1.26 19.73 -17.01
N LEU A 400 -0.62 20.91 -17.02
CA LEU A 400 -0.54 21.74 -15.81
C LEU A 400 -1.94 22.11 -15.31
N GLY A 401 -2.88 22.42 -16.20
CA GLY A 401 -4.27 22.67 -15.82
C GLY A 401 -4.96 21.48 -15.17
N LEU A 402 -4.63 20.25 -15.58
CA LEU A 402 -5.16 19.04 -14.95
C LEU A 402 -4.56 18.82 -13.55
N LEU A 403 -3.27 19.11 -13.37
CA LEU A 403 -2.63 19.07 -12.05
C LEU A 403 -3.31 20.06 -11.11
N LEU A 404 -3.49 21.30 -11.52
CA LEU A 404 -4.15 22.31 -10.69
C LEU A 404 -5.60 21.95 -10.37
N ARG A 405 -6.33 21.38 -11.34
CA ARG A 405 -7.68 20.87 -11.10
C ARG A 405 -7.73 19.74 -10.08
N SER A 406 -6.70 18.89 -10.00
CA SER A 406 -6.66 17.83 -8.98
C SER A 406 -6.55 18.37 -7.55
N PHE A 407 -6.04 19.60 -7.38
CA PHE A 407 -5.97 20.29 -6.09
C PHE A 407 -7.28 20.99 -5.68
N THR A 408 -8.21 21.20 -6.61
CA THR A 408 -9.51 21.83 -6.31
C THR A 408 -10.47 20.87 -5.63
N VAL A 409 -11.45 21.43 -4.92
CA VAL A 409 -12.51 20.71 -4.24
C VAL A 409 -13.89 21.16 -4.72
N SER A 410 -14.88 20.29 -4.67
CA SER A 410 -16.28 20.63 -4.93
C SER A 410 -17.04 20.90 -3.64
N ASP A 411 -18.16 21.61 -3.73
CA ASP A 411 -19.09 21.81 -2.62
C ASP A 411 -19.58 20.47 -2.04
N ALA A 412 -19.77 19.46 -2.91
CA ALA A 412 -20.19 18.11 -2.50
C ALA A 412 -19.13 17.43 -1.64
N ASP A 413 -17.86 17.44 -2.06
CA ASP A 413 -16.75 16.85 -1.31
C ASP A 413 -16.69 17.43 0.12
N ILE A 414 -16.95 18.74 0.27
CA ILE A 414 -16.92 19.39 1.58
C ILE A 414 -18.19 19.10 2.39
N CYS A 415 -19.36 19.01 1.76
CA CYS A 415 -20.59 18.59 2.44
C CYS A 415 -20.45 17.20 3.05
N ASP A 416 -19.76 16.29 2.35
CA ASP A 416 -19.55 14.91 2.83
C ASP A 416 -18.62 14.82 4.05
N LEU A 417 -17.78 15.82 4.28
CA LEU A 417 -16.93 15.91 5.48
C LEU A 417 -17.71 16.32 6.74
N HIS A 418 -18.83 17.02 6.59
CA HIS A 418 -19.55 17.64 7.71
C HIS A 418 -20.03 16.63 8.78
N PRO A 419 -20.64 15.48 8.46
CA PRO A 419 -21.13 14.54 9.47
C PRO A 419 -20.02 14.02 10.37
N GLU A 420 -18.84 13.77 9.83
CA GLU A 420 -17.70 13.30 10.61
C GLU A 420 -17.07 14.44 11.42
N ALA A 421 -16.88 15.60 10.83
CA ALA A 421 -16.41 16.79 11.53
C ALA A 421 -17.29 17.12 12.72
N PHE A 422 -18.62 17.08 12.56
CA PHE A 422 -19.57 17.34 13.62
C PHE A 422 -19.51 16.32 14.75
N ARG A 423 -19.36 15.03 14.42
CA ARG A 423 -19.17 13.98 15.45
C ARG A 423 -17.89 14.21 16.26
N ARG A 424 -16.78 14.53 15.59
CA ARG A 424 -15.49 14.83 16.26
C ARG A 424 -15.59 16.08 17.15
N PHE A 425 -16.28 17.10 16.66
CA PHE A 425 -16.52 18.31 17.43
C PHE A 425 -17.29 18.04 18.73
N LEU A 426 -18.36 17.22 18.65
CA LEU A 426 -19.13 16.82 19.84
C LEU A 426 -18.31 16.00 20.83
N ALA A 427 -17.51 15.06 20.35
CA ALA A 427 -16.64 14.24 21.19
C ALA A 427 -15.62 15.12 21.96
N LEU A 428 -14.98 16.07 21.31
CA LEU A 428 -14.05 17.00 21.96
C LEU A 428 -14.74 17.91 22.98
N ARG A 429 -16.01 18.23 22.76
CA ARG A 429 -16.79 19.05 23.67
C ARG A 429 -17.21 18.25 24.91
N GLU A 430 -17.47 16.94 24.77
CA GLU A 430 -17.78 16.04 25.88
C GLU A 430 -16.53 15.76 26.75
N GLU A 431 -15.37 15.56 26.12
CA GLU A 431 -14.09 15.37 26.82
C GLU A 431 -13.60 16.63 27.57
N GLY A 432 -14.00 17.80 27.11
CA GLY A 432 -13.61 19.11 27.73
C GLY A 432 -14.52 19.56 28.89
N GLN A 433 -15.59 18.82 29.24
CA GLN A 433 -16.39 19.11 30.42
C GLN A 433 -15.77 18.39 31.63
N PRO A 434 -15.37 19.11 32.69
CA PRO A 434 -15.00 18.45 33.93
C PRO A 434 -16.22 17.68 34.44
N GLU A 435 -16.01 16.39 34.75
CA GLU A 435 -16.99 15.50 35.34
C GLU A 435 -17.66 16.21 36.51
N ALA A 436 -18.92 16.62 36.34
CA ALA A 436 -19.70 17.20 37.45
C ALA A 436 -19.88 16.07 38.46
N ALA A 437 -19.27 16.25 39.62
CA ALA A 437 -19.47 15.38 40.76
C ALA A 437 -20.98 15.16 40.99
N PRO A 438 -21.42 13.93 41.26
CA PRO A 438 -22.85 13.64 41.46
C PRO A 438 -23.36 14.48 42.64
N ALA A 439 -24.31 15.38 42.33
CA ALA A 439 -24.99 16.18 43.34
C ALA A 439 -25.74 15.22 44.26
N ALA A 440 -25.48 15.30 45.54
CA ALA A 440 -26.26 14.63 46.57
C ALA A 440 -27.73 15.08 46.47
N PRO A 441 -28.68 14.19 46.69
CA PRO A 441 -30.10 14.56 46.65
C PRO A 441 -30.42 15.49 47.83
N THR A 442 -30.76 16.72 47.53
CA THR A 442 -31.45 17.61 48.47
C THR A 442 -32.96 17.45 48.27
N ASP A 443 -33.56 16.79 49.22
CA ASP A 443 -35.01 16.96 49.51
C ASP A 443 -35.22 18.41 49.86
N ASP A 444 -35.96 19.13 49.05
CA ASP A 444 -36.80 20.23 49.51
C ASP A 444 -37.90 20.49 48.47
N PHE A 445 -39.08 20.04 48.88
CA PHE A 445 -40.38 20.34 48.30
C PHE A 445 -40.93 21.56 49.02
N LEU A 446 -41.50 22.52 48.31
CA LEU A 446 -42.24 23.72 48.70
C LEU A 446 -41.42 25.01 48.81
N ASP A 447 -41.54 25.90 47.78
CA ASP A 447 -42.23 27.18 47.94
C ASP A 447 -42.39 27.99 46.64
N ASN A 448 -43.60 28.42 46.46
CA ASN A 448 -44.20 29.67 45.96
C ASN A 448 -43.81 30.26 44.58
N PRO A 449 -44.75 30.25 43.62
CA PRO A 449 -44.56 30.89 42.29
C PRO A 449 -45.12 32.29 42.19
N PHE A 450 -44.75 33.24 43.01
CA PHE A 450 -45.13 34.66 42.79
C PHE A 450 -44.22 35.58 43.60
N GLU A 451 -43.11 36.02 42.99
CA GLU A 451 -42.51 37.32 43.31
C GLU A 451 -41.68 37.87 42.14
N SER A 452 -42.22 38.95 41.65
CA SER A 452 -41.62 40.13 40.99
C SER A 452 -40.51 39.99 39.94
N ALA A 453 -40.91 40.38 38.74
CA ALA A 453 -40.07 40.76 37.61
C ALA A 453 -39.03 41.81 37.97
N GLU A 454 -37.74 41.47 37.99
CA GLU A 454 -36.66 42.43 37.77
C GLU A 454 -36.09 42.23 36.36
N THR A 455 -35.94 43.33 35.69
CA THR A 455 -35.42 43.50 34.31
C THR A 455 -34.05 42.85 34.20
N PRO A 456 -33.78 41.92 33.28
CA PRO A 456 -32.44 41.41 33.09
C PRO A 456 -31.54 42.51 32.47
N ALA A 457 -30.50 42.88 33.14
CA ALA A 457 -29.39 43.63 32.60
C ALA A 457 -28.80 42.88 31.40
N ALA A 458 -28.51 43.57 30.32
CA ALA A 458 -27.88 43.03 29.14
C ALA A 458 -26.57 42.30 29.52
N PRO A 459 -26.34 41.08 29.01
CA PRO A 459 -25.09 40.39 29.29
C PRO A 459 -23.93 41.20 28.70
N ALA A 460 -22.96 41.54 29.56
CA ALA A 460 -21.70 42.11 29.14
C ALA A 460 -21.05 41.14 28.15
N GLU A 461 -20.77 41.60 26.95
CA GLU A 461 -20.00 40.85 25.96
C GLU A 461 -18.65 40.49 26.57
N SER A 462 -18.47 39.22 26.85
CA SER A 462 -17.17 38.65 27.18
C SER A 462 -16.26 38.79 25.97
N THR A 463 -15.30 39.70 26.03
CA THR A 463 -14.31 40.00 24.99
C THR A 463 -13.14 38.98 24.98
N ALA A 464 -13.24 37.86 25.65
CA ALA A 464 -12.26 36.77 25.54
C ALA A 464 -12.62 35.90 24.31
N PRO A 465 -11.70 35.64 23.37
CA PRO A 465 -11.96 34.73 22.27
C PRO A 465 -12.30 33.34 22.85
N PRO A 466 -13.34 32.67 22.31
CA PRO A 466 -13.70 31.33 22.76
C PRO A 466 -12.49 30.40 22.58
N GLY A 467 -12.24 29.54 23.56
CA GLY A 467 -11.17 28.56 23.49
C GLY A 467 -11.36 27.63 22.29
N PRO A 468 -10.30 27.00 21.77
CA PRO A 468 -10.32 26.24 20.50
C PRO A 468 -11.31 25.06 20.46
N GLY A 469 -11.91 24.69 21.58
CA GLY A 469 -12.92 23.61 21.66
C GLY A 469 -14.39 24.11 21.69
N GLN A 470 -14.67 25.42 21.63
CA GLN A 470 -16.02 25.98 21.78
C GLN A 470 -16.66 26.54 20.52
N ASP A 471 -15.87 26.73 19.45
CA ASP A 471 -16.34 27.35 18.20
C ASP A 471 -16.47 26.34 17.06
N GLU A 472 -17.71 25.90 16.78
CA GLU A 472 -18.03 24.98 15.69
C GLU A 472 -17.51 25.50 14.33
N ALA A 473 -17.62 26.81 14.06
CA ALA A 473 -17.18 27.40 12.80
C ALA A 473 -15.65 27.33 12.63
N ALA A 474 -14.90 27.59 13.70
CA ALA A 474 -13.44 27.47 13.68
C ALA A 474 -13.00 26.02 13.54
N PHE A 475 -13.64 25.12 14.29
CA PHE A 475 -13.36 23.68 14.20
C PHE A 475 -13.61 23.15 12.78
N PHE A 476 -14.77 23.47 12.21
CA PHE A 476 -15.14 22.98 10.87
C PHE A 476 -14.21 23.55 9.79
N ALA A 477 -13.83 24.82 9.87
CA ALA A 477 -12.87 25.42 8.95
C ALA A 477 -11.49 24.74 9.02
N SER A 478 -10.99 24.47 10.23
CA SER A 478 -9.73 23.76 10.46
C SER A 478 -9.79 22.30 9.99
N TYR A 479 -10.92 21.63 10.21
CA TYR A 479 -11.14 20.25 9.75
C TYR A 479 -11.14 20.13 8.23
N ILE A 480 -11.81 21.06 7.52
CA ILE A 480 -11.80 21.12 6.05
C ILE A 480 -10.38 21.36 5.54
N GLU A 481 -9.65 22.32 6.11
CA GLU A 481 -8.26 22.60 5.73
C GLU A 481 -7.39 21.36 5.91
N SER A 482 -7.45 20.69 7.05
CA SER A 482 -6.69 19.47 7.33
C SER A 482 -7.05 18.32 6.39
N SER A 483 -8.35 18.12 6.10
CA SER A 483 -8.80 17.07 5.18
C SER A 483 -8.34 17.35 3.75
N TRP A 484 -8.41 18.60 3.30
CA TRP A 484 -7.90 18.99 2.00
C TRP A 484 -6.39 18.79 1.89
N MET A 485 -5.64 19.14 2.92
CA MET A 485 -4.20 18.91 2.98
C MET A 485 -3.85 17.42 2.94
N GLY A 486 -4.56 16.57 3.69
CA GLY A 486 -4.41 15.12 3.65
C GLY A 486 -4.59 14.58 2.24
N ARG A 487 -5.66 15.00 1.54
CA ARG A 487 -5.90 14.63 0.14
C ARG A 487 -4.77 15.07 -0.80
N LEU A 488 -4.21 16.27 -0.62
CA LEU A 488 -3.07 16.70 -1.44
C LEU A 488 -1.83 15.84 -1.23
N HIS A 489 -1.57 15.40 0.00
CA HIS A 489 -0.46 14.47 0.29
C HIS A 489 -0.69 13.09 -0.34
N GLU A 490 -1.91 12.55 -0.25
CA GLU A 490 -2.28 11.31 -0.92
C GLU A 490 -2.07 11.38 -2.45
N LEU A 491 -2.45 12.51 -3.08
CA LEU A 491 -2.21 12.74 -4.50
C LEU A 491 -0.70 12.80 -4.84
N ALA A 492 0.10 13.37 -3.96
CA ALA A 492 1.55 13.47 -4.16
C ALA A 492 2.26 12.13 -3.95
N ASP A 493 1.72 11.26 -3.10
CA ASP A 493 2.26 9.93 -2.81
C ASP A 493 1.83 8.86 -3.83
N ASP A 494 0.87 9.17 -4.73
CA ASP A 494 0.39 8.22 -5.76
C ASP A 494 1.41 8.07 -6.91
N PRO A 495 2.05 6.90 -7.09
CA PRO A 495 3.04 6.66 -8.13
C PRO A 495 2.48 6.82 -9.55
N ALA A 496 1.18 6.50 -9.76
CA ALA A 496 0.54 6.63 -11.06
C ALA A 496 0.39 8.11 -11.44
N LEU A 497 0.03 8.97 -10.48
CA LEU A 497 -0.06 10.42 -10.69
C LEU A 497 1.33 11.05 -10.85
N GLN A 498 2.33 10.61 -10.11
CA GLN A 498 3.73 11.04 -10.27
C GLN A 498 4.23 10.77 -11.70
N LYS A 499 4.00 9.55 -12.20
CA LYS A 499 4.34 9.17 -13.59
C LYS A 499 3.52 9.96 -14.62
N TYR A 500 2.22 10.15 -14.37
CA TYR A 500 1.32 10.88 -15.27
C TYR A 500 1.70 12.35 -15.41
N PHE A 501 2.04 13.02 -14.29
CA PHE A 501 2.47 14.41 -14.26
C PHE A 501 3.98 14.59 -14.43
N MET A 502 4.75 13.52 -14.56
CA MET A 502 6.23 13.54 -14.64
C MET A 502 6.88 14.36 -13.52
N LEU A 503 6.27 14.31 -12.33
CA LEU A 503 6.77 14.92 -11.11
C LEU A 503 7.26 13.81 -10.17
N PRO A 504 8.56 13.70 -9.90
CA PRO A 504 9.07 12.79 -8.89
C PRO A 504 8.43 13.05 -7.53
N GLY A 505 8.22 12.00 -6.72
CA GLY A 505 7.54 12.10 -5.44
C GLY A 505 8.08 13.20 -4.54
N GLN A 506 9.41 13.36 -4.48
CA GLN A 506 10.05 14.43 -3.70
C GLN A 506 9.63 15.85 -4.14
N ASP A 507 9.51 16.09 -5.45
CA ASP A 507 9.12 17.42 -5.95
C ASP A 507 7.63 17.64 -5.79
N PHE A 508 6.82 16.58 -5.96
CA PHE A 508 5.37 16.67 -5.79
C PHE A 508 5.01 16.90 -4.32
N SER A 509 5.59 16.14 -3.40
CA SER A 509 5.40 16.35 -1.95
C SER A 509 5.95 17.70 -1.50
N GLY A 510 7.07 18.15 -2.09
CA GLY A 510 7.61 19.49 -1.86
C GLY A 510 6.65 20.60 -2.32
N LEU A 511 6.02 20.46 -3.50
CA LEU A 511 5.01 21.41 -3.98
C LEU A 511 3.81 21.49 -3.02
N VAL A 512 3.30 20.31 -2.60
CA VAL A 512 2.19 20.23 -1.63
C VAL A 512 2.58 20.87 -0.30
N GLY A 513 3.78 20.61 0.20
CA GLY A 513 4.28 21.23 1.44
C GLY A 513 4.36 22.77 1.35
N GLU A 514 4.78 23.32 0.21
CA GLU A 514 4.79 24.78 0.01
C GLU A 514 3.38 25.37 -0.06
N LEU A 515 2.43 24.68 -0.70
CA LEU A 515 1.02 25.10 -0.70
C LEU A 515 0.45 25.08 0.72
N ALA A 516 0.78 24.05 1.52
CA ALA A 516 0.40 23.95 2.93
C ALA A 516 0.89 25.13 3.75
N THR A 517 2.19 25.41 3.66
CA THR A 517 2.80 26.54 4.36
C THR A 517 2.16 27.87 3.95
N GLY A 518 1.83 28.03 2.66
CA GLY A 518 1.15 29.20 2.15
C GLY A 518 -0.25 29.40 2.74
N VAL A 519 -1.03 28.32 2.87
CA VAL A 519 -2.37 28.33 3.51
C VAL A 519 -2.28 28.75 4.97
N ALA A 520 -1.36 28.15 5.72
CA ALA A 520 -1.13 28.49 7.12
C ALA A 520 -0.71 29.98 7.27
N ARG A 521 0.23 30.45 6.42
CA ARG A 521 0.68 31.85 6.40
C ARG A 521 -0.43 32.85 6.12
N MET A 522 -1.35 32.51 5.21
CA MET A 522 -2.48 33.37 4.86
C MET A 522 -3.64 33.25 5.87
N GLY A 523 -3.60 32.29 6.80
CA GLY A 523 -4.64 32.08 7.81
C GLY A 523 -5.98 31.71 7.18
N LEU A 524 -5.97 30.79 6.19
CA LEU A 524 -7.16 30.50 5.39
C LEU A 524 -8.29 29.92 6.23
N SER A 525 -8.00 29.04 7.19
CA SER A 525 -8.99 28.51 8.14
C SER A 525 -9.63 29.59 8.98
N ARG A 526 -8.87 30.58 9.49
CA ARG A 526 -9.42 31.73 10.23
C ARG A 526 -10.35 32.57 9.34
N HIS A 527 -9.97 32.78 8.07
CA HIS A 527 -10.79 33.49 7.12
C HIS A 527 -12.10 32.76 6.83
N MET A 528 -12.03 31.44 6.57
CA MET A 528 -13.21 30.59 6.38
C MET A 528 -14.11 30.61 7.62
N ALA A 529 -13.53 30.45 8.83
CA ALA A 529 -14.29 30.50 10.09
C ALA A 529 -15.06 31.83 10.27
N ALA A 530 -14.43 32.96 9.93
CA ALA A 530 -15.10 34.25 10.00
C ALA A 530 -16.29 34.35 9.02
N LEU A 531 -16.16 33.79 7.82
CA LEU A 531 -17.25 33.71 6.83
C LEU A 531 -18.34 32.73 7.27
N PHE A 532 -17.99 31.61 7.88
CA PHE A 532 -18.94 30.63 8.44
C PHE A 532 -19.79 31.23 9.56
N ARG A 533 -19.19 32.03 10.46
CA ARG A 533 -19.95 32.76 11.50
C ARG A 533 -20.93 33.74 10.90
N LYS A 534 -20.54 34.47 9.84
CA LYS A 534 -21.46 35.35 9.13
C LYS A 534 -22.62 34.61 8.48
N ALA A 535 -22.34 33.45 7.86
CA ALA A 535 -23.38 32.59 7.27
C ALA A 535 -24.35 32.03 8.31
N ALA A 536 -23.85 31.68 9.49
CA ALA A 536 -24.64 31.13 10.60
C ALA A 536 -25.46 32.23 11.37
N ALA A 537 -25.11 33.50 11.24
CA ALA A 537 -25.77 34.60 11.95
C ALA A 537 -27.22 34.89 11.49
N TYR A 538 -27.67 34.32 10.38
CA TYR A 538 -29.04 34.42 9.90
C TYR A 538 -29.94 33.40 10.61
N ALA A 539 -30.60 33.84 11.68
CA ALA A 539 -31.20 33.02 12.75
C ALA A 539 -32.42 32.14 12.37
N ASN A 540 -32.85 32.06 11.10
CA ASN A 540 -34.00 31.23 10.68
C ASN A 540 -33.70 30.26 9.53
N THR A 541 -32.44 29.92 9.33
CA THR A 541 -32.03 29.04 8.22
C THR A 541 -31.91 27.58 8.70
N ARG A 542 -32.40 26.65 7.90
CA ARG A 542 -32.24 25.21 8.20
C ARG A 542 -30.76 24.84 8.25
N LYS A 543 -30.39 23.95 9.17
CA LYS A 543 -28.99 23.54 9.37
C LYS A 543 -28.33 23.02 8.08
N GLU A 544 -29.07 22.27 7.26
CA GLU A 544 -28.58 21.75 5.97
C GLU A 544 -28.25 22.89 4.98
N SER A 545 -29.00 23.98 5.03
CA SER A 545 -28.73 25.16 4.17
C SER A 545 -27.48 25.90 4.63
N ILE A 546 -27.26 25.98 5.94
CA ILE A 546 -26.04 26.59 6.51
C ILE A 546 -24.81 25.75 6.10
N VAL A 547 -24.90 24.40 6.23
CA VAL A 547 -23.82 23.50 5.82
C VAL A 547 -23.48 23.63 4.34
N ARG A 548 -24.48 23.69 3.46
CA ARG A 548 -24.24 23.90 2.02
C ARG A 548 -23.61 25.26 1.74
N GLN A 549 -24.03 26.32 2.43
CA GLN A 549 -23.43 27.65 2.28
C GLN A 549 -21.98 27.65 2.79
N GLN A 550 -21.70 27.01 3.92
CA GLN A 550 -20.34 26.84 4.45
C GLN A 550 -19.47 26.04 3.48
N ALA A 551 -20.01 24.97 2.90
CA ALA A 551 -19.29 24.17 1.90
C ALA A 551 -18.95 25.00 0.66
N SER A 552 -19.88 25.80 0.15
CA SER A 552 -19.64 26.67 -1.00
C SER A 552 -18.60 27.78 -0.69
N ILE A 553 -18.65 28.35 0.50
CA ILE A 553 -17.65 29.34 0.98
C ILE A 553 -16.26 28.66 1.04
N ALA A 554 -16.16 27.46 1.64
CA ALA A 554 -14.89 26.76 1.77
C ALA A 554 -14.32 26.35 0.42
N ALA A 555 -15.15 25.79 -0.47
CA ALA A 555 -14.75 25.45 -1.83
C ALA A 555 -14.25 26.70 -2.59
N HIS A 556 -14.96 27.82 -2.46
CA HIS A 556 -14.52 29.07 -3.06
C HIS A 556 -13.17 29.55 -2.51
N CYS A 557 -12.97 29.54 -1.19
CA CYS A 557 -11.71 29.96 -0.57
C CYS A 557 -10.53 29.07 -1.00
N LEU A 558 -10.70 27.72 -0.94
CA LEU A 558 -9.66 26.78 -1.33
C LEU A 558 -9.34 26.85 -2.82
N ASN A 559 -10.38 26.91 -3.67
CA ASN A 559 -10.20 26.96 -5.12
C ASN A 559 -9.62 28.31 -5.56
N SER A 560 -10.01 29.43 -4.91
CA SER A 560 -9.37 30.73 -5.14
C SER A 560 -7.89 30.70 -4.76
N TYR A 561 -7.55 30.06 -3.63
CA TYR A 561 -6.15 29.89 -3.25
C TYR A 561 -5.37 29.06 -4.29
N VAL A 562 -5.89 27.92 -4.73
CA VAL A 562 -5.23 27.09 -5.76
C VAL A 562 -5.04 27.86 -7.07
N ASN A 563 -6.05 28.64 -7.49
CA ASN A 563 -6.01 29.34 -8.76
C ASN A 563 -5.10 30.59 -8.75
N TRP A 564 -4.98 31.26 -7.62
CA TRP A 564 -4.34 32.57 -7.56
C TRP A 564 -3.18 32.67 -6.57
N LEU A 565 -2.97 31.64 -5.73
CA LEU A 565 -1.88 31.59 -4.72
C LEU A 565 -1.78 32.86 -3.85
N GLY A 566 -2.93 33.44 -3.53
CA GLY A 566 -3.02 34.70 -2.78
C GLY A 566 -2.96 35.98 -3.59
N PHE A 567 -2.88 35.92 -4.93
CA PHE A 567 -2.88 37.05 -5.85
C PHE A 567 -4.21 37.21 -6.58
N ASP A 568 -5.32 36.96 -5.90
CA ASP A 568 -6.67 37.02 -6.48
C ASP A 568 -6.99 38.41 -7.06
N PRO A 569 -7.26 38.52 -8.37
CA PRO A 569 -7.56 39.80 -9.02
C PRO A 569 -8.88 40.44 -8.58
N LEU A 570 -9.79 39.68 -7.93
CA LEU A 570 -11.08 40.18 -7.45
C LEU A 570 -10.97 40.84 -6.07
N THR A 571 -9.99 40.45 -5.26
CA THR A 571 -9.84 40.89 -3.87
C THR A 571 -8.64 41.80 -3.65
N ARG A 572 -7.65 41.81 -4.56
CA ARG A 572 -6.42 42.60 -4.45
C ARG A 572 -6.26 43.65 -5.55
N THR A 573 -5.68 44.76 -5.19
CA THR A 573 -5.30 45.82 -6.13
C THR A 573 -4.11 45.40 -7.01
N GLU A 574 -3.87 46.10 -8.10
CA GLU A 574 -2.77 45.81 -9.02
C GLU A 574 -1.38 45.90 -8.32
N SER A 575 -1.21 46.87 -7.43
CA SER A 575 0.02 47.02 -6.65
C SER A 575 0.28 45.82 -5.72
N GLU A 576 -0.78 45.26 -5.10
CA GLU A 576 -0.69 44.09 -4.22
C GLU A 576 -0.47 42.77 -4.98
N ARG A 577 -0.74 42.78 -6.28
CA ARG A 577 -0.50 41.63 -7.18
C ARG A 577 0.81 41.74 -7.95
N SER A 578 1.59 42.78 -7.73
CA SER A 578 2.85 42.99 -8.44
C SER A 578 4.01 42.34 -7.70
N ILE A 579 4.87 41.62 -8.44
CA ILE A 579 6.08 41.01 -7.93
C ILE A 579 7.31 41.62 -8.58
N VAL A 580 8.45 41.62 -7.89
CA VAL A 580 9.73 42.07 -8.41
C VAL A 580 10.45 40.93 -9.11
N VAL A 581 10.63 41.04 -10.42
CA VAL A 581 11.39 40.06 -11.21
C VAL A 581 12.74 40.65 -11.58
N GLN A 582 13.80 39.93 -11.27
CA GLN A 582 15.17 40.28 -11.69
C GLN A 582 15.35 39.93 -13.17
N THR A 583 15.63 40.89 -13.99
CA THR A 583 15.98 40.74 -15.41
C THR A 583 17.46 41.07 -15.64
N ARG A 584 17.97 40.80 -16.82
CA ARG A 584 19.34 41.19 -17.19
C ARG A 584 19.60 42.71 -17.16
N GLU A 585 18.51 43.48 -17.26
CA GLU A 585 18.55 44.96 -17.35
C GLU A 585 18.19 45.65 -16.01
N GLY A 586 17.88 44.83 -14.95
CA GLY A 586 17.53 45.34 -13.62
C GLY A 586 16.26 44.72 -13.06
N SER A 587 15.78 45.24 -11.93
CA SER A 587 14.54 44.80 -11.27
C SER A 587 13.32 45.46 -11.94
N VAL A 588 12.34 44.64 -12.35
CA VAL A 588 11.09 45.14 -12.96
C VAL A 588 9.91 44.66 -12.12
N ASN A 589 8.95 45.55 -11.84
CA ASN A 589 7.69 45.19 -11.22
C ASN A 589 6.75 44.61 -12.29
N VAL A 590 6.32 43.38 -12.10
CA VAL A 590 5.43 42.65 -13.00
C VAL A 590 4.10 42.40 -12.28
N PRO A 591 3.00 43.02 -12.73
CA PRO A 591 1.69 42.69 -12.19
C PRO A 591 1.21 41.33 -12.69
N LEU A 592 0.77 40.47 -11.75
CA LEU A 592 0.24 39.13 -12.04
C LEU A 592 -1.27 39.20 -12.30
N PHE A 593 -1.75 38.24 -13.10
CA PHE A 593 -3.15 38.00 -13.38
C PHE A 593 -3.92 39.28 -13.83
N GLN A 594 -3.33 39.98 -14.78
CA GLN A 594 -4.00 41.17 -15.33
C GLN A 594 -5.27 40.77 -16.09
N PRO A 595 -6.40 41.47 -15.89
CA PRO A 595 -7.57 41.24 -16.68
C PRO A 595 -7.28 41.56 -18.15
N LEU A 596 -7.91 40.84 -19.05
CA LEU A 596 -7.85 41.18 -20.47
C LEU A 596 -8.40 42.57 -20.68
N PRO A 597 -7.80 43.39 -21.58
CA PRO A 597 -8.34 44.68 -21.91
C PRO A 597 -9.80 44.55 -22.38
N PRO A 598 -10.69 45.45 -21.97
CA PRO A 598 -12.10 45.40 -22.36
C PRO A 598 -12.23 45.44 -23.89
N VAL A 599 -12.95 44.45 -24.43
CA VAL A 599 -13.24 44.38 -25.87
C VAL A 599 -14.16 45.51 -26.23
N GLN A 600 -13.74 46.41 -27.12
CA GLN A 600 -14.60 47.45 -27.68
C GLN A 600 -15.55 46.81 -28.70
N GLY A 601 -16.85 46.76 -28.41
CA GLY A 601 -17.89 46.19 -29.27
C GLY A 601 -18.45 44.86 -28.73
N TRP A 602 -19.17 44.14 -29.59
CA TRP A 602 -19.73 42.83 -29.24
C TRP A 602 -18.62 41.79 -29.07
N PRO A 603 -18.65 40.97 -27.98
CA PRO A 603 -17.66 39.89 -27.81
C PRO A 603 -17.72 38.91 -28.98
N GLN A 604 -16.60 38.72 -29.65
CA GLN A 604 -16.43 37.72 -30.72
C GLN A 604 -15.58 36.55 -30.22
N LEU A 605 -15.96 35.34 -30.61
CA LEU A 605 -15.11 34.16 -30.38
C LEU A 605 -13.82 34.35 -31.18
N ALA A 606 -12.68 34.19 -30.52
CA ALA A 606 -11.39 34.24 -31.18
C ALA A 606 -11.22 33.00 -32.09
N GLU A 607 -10.73 33.18 -33.33
CA GLU A 607 -10.44 32.13 -34.27
C GLU A 607 -9.30 31.20 -33.81
N SER A 608 -8.46 31.64 -32.91
CA SER A 608 -7.38 30.87 -32.29
C SER A 608 -7.52 30.85 -30.77
N ARG A 609 -6.95 29.82 -30.13
CA ARG A 609 -6.85 29.75 -28.65
C ARG A 609 -6.30 31.08 -28.11
N SER A 610 -7.03 31.69 -27.20
CA SER A 610 -6.57 32.94 -26.59
C SER A 610 -5.23 32.73 -25.89
N GLY A 611 -4.28 33.65 -26.11
CA GLY A 611 -2.99 33.63 -25.39
C GLY A 611 -3.14 33.82 -23.87
N TYR A 612 -4.37 34.06 -23.38
CA TYR A 612 -4.69 34.26 -21.97
C TYR A 612 -4.30 33.06 -21.09
N THR A 613 -4.60 31.86 -21.54
CA THR A 613 -4.24 30.62 -20.78
C THR A 613 -2.73 30.51 -20.54
N ALA A 614 -1.92 30.80 -21.58
CA ALA A 614 -0.47 30.79 -21.46
C ALA A 614 0.05 31.89 -20.52
N LEU A 615 -0.56 33.09 -20.59
CA LEU A 615 -0.24 34.21 -19.69
C LEU A 615 -0.62 33.84 -18.25
N TRP A 616 -1.79 33.28 -18.04
CA TRP A 616 -2.26 32.85 -16.71
C TRP A 616 -1.34 31.77 -16.10
N PHE A 617 -0.94 30.75 -16.85
CA PHE A 617 0.00 29.73 -16.37
C PHE A 617 1.37 30.32 -16.05
N ARG A 618 1.87 31.24 -16.87
CA ARG A 618 3.09 31.96 -16.57
C ARG A 618 2.97 32.72 -15.24
N ASP A 619 1.90 33.46 -15.07
CA ASP A 619 1.67 34.26 -13.87
C ASP A 619 1.49 33.37 -12.63
N TRP A 620 0.82 32.22 -12.79
CA TRP A 620 0.71 31.23 -11.73
C TRP A 620 2.06 30.67 -11.29
N LEU A 621 2.95 30.38 -12.22
CA LEU A 621 4.31 29.92 -11.90
C LEU A 621 5.11 31.02 -11.16
N TYR A 622 4.98 32.27 -11.57
CA TYR A 622 5.58 33.39 -10.86
C TYR A 622 4.97 33.59 -9.46
N ALA A 623 3.66 33.44 -9.33
CA ALA A 623 2.99 33.47 -8.03
C ALA A 623 3.47 32.35 -7.11
N LEU A 624 3.62 31.14 -7.63
CA LEU A 624 4.18 30.01 -6.88
C LEU A 624 5.62 30.29 -6.40
N ARG A 625 6.46 30.85 -7.28
CA ARG A 625 7.80 31.24 -6.88
C ARG A 625 7.78 32.26 -5.74
N GLN A 626 6.93 33.27 -5.83
CA GLN A 626 6.81 34.28 -4.78
C GLN A 626 6.28 33.67 -3.49
N LEU A 627 5.25 32.81 -3.57
CA LEU A 627 4.70 32.07 -2.43
C LEU A 627 5.79 31.32 -1.66
N VAL A 628 6.62 30.55 -2.36
CA VAL A 628 7.71 29.74 -1.74
C VAL A 628 8.76 30.64 -1.11
N MET A 629 9.08 31.79 -1.75
CA MET A 629 10.04 32.75 -1.18
C MET A 629 9.48 33.46 0.04
N ASP A 630 8.19 33.77 0.06
CA ASP A 630 7.51 34.37 1.21
C ASP A 630 7.40 33.38 2.38
N ASN A 631 7.25 32.09 2.08
CA ASN A 631 7.21 31.03 3.09
C ASN A 631 8.54 30.87 3.87
N VAL A 632 9.68 31.32 3.32
CA VAL A 632 10.97 31.34 4.02
C VAL A 632 10.93 32.21 5.29
N ASN A 633 10.13 33.26 5.28
CA ASN A 633 10.05 34.23 6.38
C ASN A 633 8.86 33.97 7.31
N PHE A 634 8.10 32.90 7.07
CA PHE A 634 6.94 32.58 7.88
C PHE A 634 7.35 31.69 9.04
N ASP A 635 7.40 32.25 10.22
CA ASP A 635 7.73 31.52 11.46
C ASP A 635 6.50 30.81 12.06
N GLY A 636 5.36 30.77 11.34
CA GLY A 636 4.08 30.18 11.76
C GLY A 636 3.48 30.89 12.99
N ASP A 637 2.17 31.15 12.93
CA ASP A 637 1.41 31.64 14.10
C ASP A 637 1.10 30.52 15.13
N GLN A 638 1.45 29.31 14.79
CA GLN A 638 1.73 28.27 15.76
C GLN A 638 3.16 28.52 16.16
N SER A 639 3.34 29.05 17.36
CA SER A 639 4.62 29.05 18.05
C SER A 639 5.18 27.63 17.91
N ILE A 640 6.10 27.43 16.95
CA ILE A 640 6.88 26.21 16.93
C ILE A 640 7.52 26.22 18.30
N ASN A 641 7.09 25.30 19.13
CA ASN A 641 7.66 25.17 20.44
C ASN A 641 9.15 24.94 20.19
N VAL A 642 9.98 25.91 20.56
CA VAL A 642 11.44 25.89 20.33
C VAL A 642 12.01 24.59 20.88
N GLU A 643 11.41 24.07 21.96
CA GLU A 643 11.77 22.80 22.57
C GLU A 643 11.40 21.61 21.66
N GLU A 644 10.23 21.64 21.04
CA GLU A 644 9.79 20.57 20.10
C GLU A 644 10.63 20.57 18.82
N ASN A 645 10.94 21.74 18.26
CA ASN A 645 11.82 21.85 17.09
C ASN A 645 13.25 21.40 17.41
N ALA A 646 13.77 21.73 18.59
CA ALA A 646 15.07 21.26 19.05
C ALA A 646 15.07 19.75 19.30
N ALA A 647 13.99 19.20 19.86
CA ALA A 647 13.78 17.76 20.03
C ALA A 647 13.72 17.05 18.68
N LEU A 648 12.96 17.59 17.72
CA LEU A 648 12.89 17.09 16.34
C LEU A 648 14.27 17.11 15.66
N GLY A 649 15.03 18.19 15.81
CA GLY A 649 16.41 18.29 15.34
C GLY A 649 17.34 17.26 16.00
N GLY A 650 17.09 16.92 17.27
CA GLY A 650 17.75 15.83 17.99
C GLY A 650 17.45 14.46 17.38
N ILE A 651 16.17 14.18 17.11
CA ILE A 651 15.70 12.94 16.47
C ILE A 651 16.31 12.79 15.07
N LEU A 652 16.28 13.85 14.26
CA LEU A 652 16.86 13.85 12.91
C LEU A 652 18.37 13.54 12.92
N ARG A 653 19.11 14.10 13.88
CA ARG A 653 20.55 13.78 14.07
C ARG A 653 20.73 12.33 14.49
N GLN A 654 19.95 11.82 15.43
CA GLN A 654 20.02 10.41 15.84
C GLN A 654 19.71 9.45 14.68
N LEU A 655 18.71 9.75 13.84
CA LEU A 655 18.39 8.98 12.64
C LEU A 655 19.54 9.01 11.62
N ALA A 656 20.21 10.15 11.46
CA ALA A 656 21.36 10.28 10.55
C ALA A 656 22.61 9.56 11.08
N ASP A 657 22.86 9.60 12.39
CA ASP A 657 24.04 9.00 13.02
C ASP A 657 23.92 7.48 13.17
N SER A 658 22.71 6.95 13.40
CA SER A 658 22.47 5.50 13.45
C SER A 658 22.82 4.80 12.12
N GLY A 659 22.85 5.51 11.00
CA GLY A 659 23.33 4.97 9.72
C GLY A 659 24.84 4.93 9.54
N ARG A 660 25.61 5.63 10.38
CA ARG A 660 27.07 5.68 10.28
C ARG A 660 27.79 4.64 11.15
N GLY A 661 27.09 4.03 12.08
CA GLY A 661 27.66 3.04 13.01
C GLY A 661 27.59 1.58 12.52
N GLU A 662 26.94 1.32 11.38
CA GLU A 662 26.70 -0.02 10.84
C GLU A 662 27.44 -0.29 9.51
N ALA A 663 28.31 0.62 9.02
CA ALA A 663 29.11 0.44 7.83
C ALA A 663 30.46 -0.23 8.12
#